data_b8358187034d59c9841a9127076b48e6
#
_entry.id   b8358187034d59c9841a9127076b48e6
#
_cell.length_a   1.000
_cell.length_b   1.000
_cell.length_c   1.000
_cell.angle_alpha   90.00
_cell.angle_beta   90.00
_cell.angle_gamma   90.00
#
_symmetry.space_group_name_H-M   'P 1'
#
loop_
_entity.id
_entity.type
_entity.pdbx_description
1 polymer ?
#
loop_
_entity_poly.entity_id
_entity_poly.type
_entity_poly.pdbx_seq_one_letter_code
_entity_poly.pdbx_strand_id
1 'polypeptide(L)'
;MQTLTTTMVAWMQIELKPFQVRAAQQIAGRYAFFAGHPYRPTYKGKLPRPFYQALSAITGAGKTPVLAEAVTLMRMHMGVEPIVFWMSKAKSVVQQTYTNFSGGGKYAEIVDDFRVIRAAQLEPNLISDGSSPLIVMATTGLFNNKEQADGALNIYKKDQDLFGDQSPWERLIARDAGGVRRPLIIVYDEGHNLSEQQTQILAELEPEAYLLASATLKLPLNFAKTVLAPQESWVDEAGEDEASLERFALLAAVDGKGAADATAFAITAVDSNAVIKAELIKTSIQFDGTTAPMERCLDDLHDRLQLIEQEIQGRALGFTPKAIYVCKTNITDDGDKDDHTKPFEHRNAPPIRIWRYLVEQKKVDPAKVAIYADLKFADGNKPDAVNLFSKGESDFDEFQAGDFQHIIFNQGLQEGWDDPACYLGYIDKSMGSQIKVEQIIGRVLRQFDAKHYDSPLLNSAHFFLRVDKKNVFTESIEAVRAKLQESGAAIEIVHTYGGGEGGSEDLGPKEGVSVLLHQVHADADDAVGAIAQLVAQFPTFKEGEIDTQGDAHSKTETVDISDLAKEIGHDWTASGHANRVRLRWLVSNAIRGRSRAALAVVDLKASKFDVRVEAGSNAAAAADTLAREIVSTYYQLTSLVYESELEFTFSTMRVPKKAQAFENGLYPRYAGLNKFEAPFAAALDKAGHTWHRNPSNGGFRIPLLSEGDSASFSPDFLVWKGKYVFCLDTKGSHLLTDAVARKLFDIQDEGATKLLTRFISEGKQTAIGGKATKDGYTVWKMKNGSPTPIHVSNLDQAVKECLKA
;
A
#
# COMPACT_ATOMS: atom_id res chain seq x y z
N MET A 1 5.15 32.29 -34.65
CA MET A 1 5.40 30.89 -34.43
C MET A 1 5.13 30.60 -32.96
N GLN A 2 3.88 30.28 -32.64
CA GLN A 2 3.47 29.91 -31.31
C GLN A 2 3.68 28.39 -31.17
N THR A 3 4.59 28.02 -30.29
CA THR A 3 4.83 26.61 -29.90
C THR A 3 3.68 26.19 -28.98
N LEU A 4 2.79 25.39 -29.50
CA LEU A 4 1.81 24.63 -28.73
C LEU A 4 2.56 23.56 -27.92
N THR A 5 2.82 23.84 -26.66
CA THR A 5 3.18 22.83 -25.68
C THR A 5 1.91 22.04 -25.33
N THR A 6 1.69 20.97 -26.06
CA THR A 6 0.70 19.95 -25.68
C THR A 6 1.26 19.24 -24.45
N THR A 7 0.76 19.61 -23.30
CA THR A 7 0.97 18.82 -22.06
C THR A 7 0.25 17.50 -22.28
N MET A 8 0.97 16.49 -22.73
CA MET A 8 0.53 15.11 -22.59
C MET A 8 0.45 14.83 -21.10
N VAL A 9 -0.74 14.88 -20.55
CA VAL A 9 -1.05 14.22 -19.28
C VAL A 9 -0.79 12.73 -19.56
N ALA A 10 0.37 12.24 -19.17
CA ALA A 10 0.66 10.83 -19.16
C ALA A 10 -0.39 10.23 -18.21
N TRP A 11 -1.31 9.46 -18.74
CA TRP A 11 -2.20 8.61 -17.97
C TRP A 11 -1.29 7.64 -17.21
N MET A 12 -1.09 7.93 -15.94
CA MET A 12 -0.28 7.08 -15.07
C MET A 12 -1.07 5.79 -14.84
N GLN A 13 -0.70 4.75 -15.57
CA GLN A 13 -1.10 3.38 -15.24
C GLN A 13 -0.69 3.11 -13.80
N ILE A 14 -1.64 2.72 -12.94
CA ILE A 14 -1.28 2.27 -11.60
C ILE A 14 -0.61 0.92 -11.72
N GLU A 15 0.65 0.93 -11.41
CA GLU A 15 1.44 -0.27 -11.29
C GLU A 15 1.30 -0.86 -9.87
N LEU A 16 0.75 -2.08 -9.77
CA LEU A 16 0.73 -2.81 -8.50
C LEU A 16 2.16 -3.08 -8.03
N LYS A 17 2.40 -2.84 -6.76
CA LYS A 17 3.69 -3.14 -6.13
C LYS A 17 3.89 -4.66 -6.04
N PRO A 18 5.14 -5.17 -6.03
CA PRO A 18 5.39 -6.61 -6.00
C PRO A 18 4.66 -7.37 -4.89
N PHE A 19 4.59 -6.81 -3.67
CA PHE A 19 3.86 -7.44 -2.57
C PHE A 19 2.34 -7.50 -2.81
N GLN A 20 1.77 -6.51 -3.52
CA GLN A 20 0.35 -6.48 -3.86
C GLN A 20 0.01 -7.60 -4.86
N VAL A 21 0.86 -7.76 -5.87
CA VAL A 21 0.72 -8.86 -6.85
C VAL A 21 0.80 -10.22 -6.13
N ARG A 22 1.81 -10.42 -5.25
CA ARG A 22 1.93 -11.67 -4.51
C ARG A 22 0.75 -11.93 -3.59
N ALA A 23 0.25 -10.91 -2.88
CA ALA A 23 -0.92 -11.08 -2.03
C ALA A 23 -2.17 -11.48 -2.84
N ALA A 24 -2.39 -10.87 -4.00
CA ALA A 24 -3.48 -11.23 -4.88
C ALA A 24 -3.34 -12.66 -5.43
N GLN A 25 -2.14 -13.03 -5.88
CA GLN A 25 -1.82 -14.39 -6.34
C GLN A 25 -2.01 -15.44 -5.24
N GLN A 26 -1.65 -15.12 -4.01
CA GLN A 26 -1.86 -16.02 -2.87
C GLN A 26 -3.35 -16.25 -2.61
N ILE A 27 -4.16 -15.19 -2.61
CA ILE A 27 -5.62 -15.31 -2.45
C ILE A 27 -6.20 -16.19 -3.56
N ALA A 28 -5.85 -15.92 -4.82
CA ALA A 28 -6.35 -16.67 -5.96
C ALA A 28 -5.86 -18.12 -5.98
N GLY A 29 -4.61 -18.38 -5.64
CA GLY A 29 -4.05 -19.73 -5.54
C GLY A 29 -4.73 -20.57 -4.47
N ARG A 30 -5.01 -19.97 -3.30
CA ARG A 30 -5.78 -20.61 -2.23
C ARG A 30 -7.21 -20.92 -2.65
N TYR A 31 -7.84 -19.98 -3.37
CA TYR A 31 -9.16 -20.23 -3.96
C TYR A 31 -9.13 -21.38 -4.96
N ALA A 32 -8.18 -21.38 -5.89
CA ALA A 32 -8.03 -22.45 -6.88
C ALA A 32 -7.87 -23.82 -6.24
N PHE A 33 -7.04 -23.90 -5.20
CA PHE A 33 -6.86 -25.12 -4.43
C PHE A 33 -8.15 -25.55 -3.74
N PHE A 34 -8.83 -24.62 -3.04
CA PHE A 34 -10.09 -24.90 -2.35
C PHE A 34 -11.20 -25.34 -3.32
N ALA A 35 -11.38 -24.62 -4.44
CA ALA A 35 -12.43 -24.89 -5.41
C ALA A 35 -12.21 -26.18 -6.20
N GLY A 36 -10.95 -26.53 -6.50
CA GLY A 36 -10.57 -27.74 -7.21
C GLY A 36 -10.42 -28.99 -6.35
N HIS A 37 -10.52 -28.86 -5.02
CA HIS A 37 -10.32 -29.98 -4.15
C HIS A 37 -11.57 -30.92 -4.14
N PRO A 38 -11.39 -32.25 -4.29
CA PRO A 38 -12.53 -33.18 -4.39
C PRO A 38 -13.39 -33.25 -3.12
N TYR A 39 -12.81 -32.93 -1.97
CA TYR A 39 -13.48 -32.93 -0.66
C TYR A 39 -13.87 -31.56 -0.19
N ARG A 40 -14.22 -30.63 -1.10
CA ARG A 40 -14.71 -29.31 -0.72
C ARG A 40 -15.87 -29.41 0.29
N PRO A 41 -15.83 -28.69 1.43
CA PRO A 41 -16.84 -28.80 2.47
C PRO A 41 -18.22 -28.35 1.94
N THR A 42 -19.26 -29.05 2.34
CA THR A 42 -20.63 -28.77 1.90
C THR A 42 -21.52 -28.38 3.08
N TYR A 43 -22.52 -27.55 2.81
CA TYR A 43 -23.58 -27.24 3.74
C TYR A 43 -24.70 -28.30 3.63
N LYS A 44 -24.95 -29.04 4.73
CA LYS A 44 -25.94 -30.14 4.78
C LYS A 44 -25.81 -31.14 3.64
N GLY A 45 -24.57 -31.37 3.16
CA GLY A 45 -24.28 -32.34 2.12
C GLY A 45 -24.78 -31.98 0.71
N LYS A 46 -25.25 -30.74 0.49
CA LYS A 46 -25.85 -30.35 -0.78
C LYS A 46 -25.17 -29.19 -1.50
N LEU A 47 -24.71 -28.18 -0.75
CA LEU A 47 -24.16 -26.95 -1.32
C LEU A 47 -22.70 -26.78 -0.86
N PRO A 48 -21.77 -26.44 -1.74
CA PRO A 48 -20.42 -26.11 -1.35
C PRO A 48 -20.40 -24.98 -0.34
N ARG A 49 -19.56 -25.10 0.68
CA ARG A 49 -19.29 -23.96 1.58
C ARG A 49 -18.52 -22.89 0.83
N PRO A 50 -18.75 -21.61 1.12
CA PRO A 50 -18.01 -20.52 0.50
C PRO A 50 -16.53 -20.56 0.92
N PHE A 51 -15.67 -20.21 -0.02
CA PHE A 51 -14.29 -19.88 0.29
C PHE A 51 -14.23 -18.57 1.09
N TYR A 52 -13.32 -18.50 2.03
CA TYR A 52 -13.09 -17.29 2.80
C TYR A 52 -11.63 -16.90 2.80
N GLN A 53 -11.37 -15.62 2.54
CA GLN A 53 -10.03 -15.04 2.65
C GLN A 53 -10.10 -13.65 3.25
N ALA A 54 -9.27 -13.42 4.26
CA ALA A 54 -9.02 -12.11 4.81
C ALA A 54 -7.72 -11.54 4.27
N LEU A 55 -7.75 -10.31 3.79
CA LEU A 55 -6.57 -9.51 3.48
C LEU A 55 -6.27 -8.60 4.67
N SER A 56 -5.22 -8.94 5.43
CA SER A 56 -4.73 -8.15 6.56
C SER A 56 -3.57 -7.28 6.10
N ALA A 57 -3.74 -5.97 6.10
CA ALA A 57 -2.71 -5.03 5.70
C ALA A 57 -2.90 -3.69 6.39
N ILE A 58 -1.80 -3.00 6.67
CA ILE A 58 -1.82 -1.64 7.24
C ILE A 58 -2.63 -0.68 6.34
N THR A 59 -3.20 0.37 6.93
CA THR A 59 -3.87 1.42 6.16
C THR A 59 -2.87 2.08 5.20
N GLY A 60 -3.28 2.30 3.95
CA GLY A 60 -2.40 2.82 2.90
C GLY A 60 -1.69 1.74 2.07
N ALA A 61 -1.77 0.46 2.43
CA ALA A 61 -1.18 -0.64 1.66
C ALA A 61 -1.82 -0.89 0.29
N GLY A 62 -2.94 -0.23 -0.03
CA GLY A 62 -3.66 -0.47 -1.27
C GLY A 62 -4.45 -1.78 -1.26
N LYS A 63 -5.24 -2.03 -0.22
CA LYS A 63 -6.09 -3.23 -0.09
C LYS A 63 -7.06 -3.38 -1.25
N THR A 64 -7.70 -2.28 -1.67
CA THR A 64 -8.67 -2.27 -2.78
C THR A 64 -8.10 -2.80 -4.10
N PRO A 65 -6.96 -2.31 -4.63
CA PRO A 65 -6.36 -2.87 -5.84
C PRO A 65 -5.87 -4.33 -5.67
N VAL A 66 -5.44 -4.74 -4.47
CA VAL A 66 -5.09 -6.16 -4.21
C VAL A 66 -6.32 -7.05 -4.34
N LEU A 67 -7.46 -6.65 -3.76
CA LEU A 67 -8.71 -7.40 -3.89
C LEU A 67 -9.23 -7.42 -5.32
N ALA A 68 -9.09 -6.32 -6.06
CA ALA A 68 -9.47 -6.25 -7.48
C ALA A 68 -8.65 -7.24 -8.32
N GLU A 69 -7.35 -7.24 -8.14
CA GLU A 69 -6.44 -8.20 -8.79
C GLU A 69 -6.76 -9.64 -8.38
N ALA A 70 -7.01 -9.88 -7.09
CA ALA A 70 -7.37 -11.22 -6.60
C ALA A 70 -8.66 -11.74 -7.25
N VAL A 71 -9.70 -10.91 -7.36
CA VAL A 71 -10.96 -11.27 -8.04
C VAL A 71 -10.73 -11.59 -9.52
N THR A 72 -9.91 -10.81 -10.20
CA THR A 72 -9.54 -11.03 -11.60
C THR A 72 -8.80 -12.36 -11.78
N LEU A 73 -7.90 -12.68 -10.85
CA LEU A 73 -7.19 -13.97 -10.86
C LEU A 73 -8.10 -15.15 -10.48
N MET A 74 -8.95 -15.00 -9.47
CA MET A 74 -9.89 -16.06 -9.04
C MET A 74 -10.86 -16.45 -10.17
N ARG A 75 -11.30 -15.47 -10.95
CA ARG A 75 -12.18 -15.67 -12.11
C ARG A 75 -11.65 -16.74 -13.06
N MET A 76 -10.33 -16.86 -13.23
CA MET A 76 -9.69 -17.83 -14.12
C MET A 76 -9.93 -19.29 -13.68
N HIS A 77 -10.38 -19.52 -12.47
CA HIS A 77 -10.67 -20.83 -11.90
C HIS A 77 -12.18 -21.11 -11.79
N MET A 78 -13.01 -20.31 -12.47
CA MET A 78 -14.48 -20.43 -12.48
C MET A 78 -14.95 -20.83 -13.88
N GLY A 79 -15.88 -21.78 -13.94
CA GLY A 79 -16.41 -22.26 -15.24
C GLY A 79 -17.37 -21.27 -15.91
N VAL A 80 -17.90 -20.29 -15.20
CA VAL A 80 -18.83 -19.25 -15.65
C VAL A 80 -18.39 -17.93 -15.07
N GLU A 81 -18.54 -16.84 -15.82
CA GLU A 81 -18.12 -15.52 -15.35
C GLU A 81 -18.87 -15.06 -14.09
N PRO A 82 -18.15 -14.59 -13.04
CA PRO A 82 -18.74 -14.31 -11.74
C PRO A 82 -19.53 -13.00 -11.70
N ILE A 83 -20.40 -12.91 -10.70
CA ILE A 83 -20.92 -11.67 -10.16
C ILE A 83 -20.11 -11.34 -8.90
N VAL A 84 -19.63 -10.11 -8.78
CA VAL A 84 -18.90 -9.62 -7.63
C VAL A 84 -19.72 -8.52 -6.95
N PHE A 85 -20.16 -8.74 -5.73
CA PHE A 85 -20.69 -7.65 -4.90
C PHE A 85 -19.53 -6.99 -4.16
N TRP A 86 -19.20 -5.78 -4.57
CA TRP A 86 -18.22 -4.95 -3.89
C TRP A 86 -18.90 -4.03 -2.88
N MET A 87 -18.66 -4.28 -1.62
CA MET A 87 -19.42 -3.68 -0.54
C MET A 87 -18.58 -2.85 0.41
N SER A 88 -19.16 -1.75 0.89
CA SER A 88 -18.67 -1.00 2.04
C SER A 88 -19.85 -0.39 2.80
N LYS A 89 -19.63 -0.02 4.07
CA LYS A 89 -20.64 0.66 4.89
C LYS A 89 -20.86 2.10 4.44
N ALA A 90 -19.79 2.81 4.09
CA ALA A 90 -19.83 4.22 3.73
C ALA A 90 -20.15 4.43 2.25
N LYS A 91 -21.15 5.25 1.94
CA LYS A 91 -21.50 5.66 0.56
C LYS A 91 -20.31 6.27 -0.17
N SER A 92 -19.51 7.07 0.53
CA SER A 92 -18.32 7.73 0.00
C SER A 92 -17.26 6.72 -0.49
N VAL A 93 -17.02 5.63 0.27
CA VAL A 93 -16.08 4.56 -0.12
C VAL A 93 -16.57 3.86 -1.38
N VAL A 94 -17.88 3.50 -1.41
CA VAL A 94 -18.48 2.84 -2.58
C VAL A 94 -18.39 3.73 -3.81
N GLN A 95 -18.70 5.02 -3.67
CA GLN A 95 -18.62 5.99 -4.76
C GLN A 95 -17.19 6.15 -5.27
N GLN A 96 -16.23 6.31 -4.38
CA GLN A 96 -14.81 6.43 -4.74
C GLN A 96 -14.30 5.18 -5.44
N THR A 97 -14.67 3.98 -4.95
CA THR A 97 -14.28 2.72 -5.58
C THR A 97 -14.92 2.57 -6.95
N TYR A 98 -16.20 2.95 -7.10
CA TYR A 98 -16.88 2.98 -8.40
C TYR A 98 -16.15 3.87 -9.41
N THR A 99 -15.79 5.10 -9.01
CA THR A 99 -15.05 6.04 -9.86
C THR A 99 -13.68 5.48 -10.23
N ASN A 100 -12.98 4.86 -9.30
CA ASN A 100 -11.66 4.28 -9.53
C ASN A 100 -11.69 3.05 -10.45
N PHE A 101 -12.80 2.30 -10.51
CA PHE A 101 -12.96 1.11 -11.35
C PHE A 101 -13.61 1.43 -12.71
N SER A 102 -14.26 2.59 -12.82
CA SER A 102 -14.89 3.02 -14.07
C SER A 102 -13.86 3.48 -15.10
N GLY A 103 -14.25 3.54 -16.37
CA GLY A 103 -13.36 3.92 -17.47
C GLY A 103 -12.64 5.26 -17.22
N GLY A 104 -11.32 5.25 -17.31
CA GLY A 104 -10.47 6.38 -16.96
C GLY A 104 -10.15 6.52 -15.48
N GLY A 105 -10.71 5.65 -14.64
CA GLY A 105 -10.43 5.62 -13.20
C GLY A 105 -9.08 4.97 -12.87
N LYS A 106 -8.63 5.23 -11.67
CA LYS A 106 -7.31 4.83 -11.16
C LYS A 106 -7.01 3.33 -11.25
N TYR A 107 -8.03 2.48 -11.10
CA TYR A 107 -7.91 1.01 -11.11
C TYR A 107 -8.65 0.36 -12.28
N ALA A 108 -9.10 1.15 -13.25
CA ALA A 108 -9.91 0.66 -14.36
C ALA A 108 -9.22 -0.46 -15.15
N GLU A 109 -7.90 -0.39 -15.30
CA GLU A 109 -7.14 -1.41 -16.04
C GLU A 109 -7.04 -2.77 -15.31
N ILE A 110 -7.14 -2.79 -13.99
CA ILE A 110 -7.12 -4.04 -13.20
C ILE A 110 -8.41 -4.84 -13.45
N VAL A 111 -9.52 -4.13 -13.66
CA VAL A 111 -10.86 -4.70 -13.84
C VAL A 111 -11.45 -4.41 -15.21
N ASP A 112 -10.62 -4.20 -16.22
CA ASP A 112 -11.05 -3.76 -17.56
C ASP A 112 -11.97 -4.76 -18.27
N ASP A 113 -11.89 -6.05 -17.93
CA ASP A 113 -12.79 -7.09 -18.40
C ASP A 113 -14.17 -7.08 -17.72
N PHE A 114 -14.27 -6.44 -16.55
CA PHE A 114 -15.51 -6.40 -15.80
C PHE A 114 -16.42 -5.26 -16.22
N ARG A 115 -17.70 -5.55 -16.33
CA ARG A 115 -18.71 -4.51 -16.33
C ARG A 115 -18.93 -4.02 -14.91
N VAL A 116 -18.60 -2.75 -14.65
CA VAL A 116 -18.74 -2.13 -13.32
C VAL A 116 -20.02 -1.30 -13.28
N ILE A 117 -20.92 -1.61 -12.35
CA ILE A 117 -22.20 -0.90 -12.18
C ILE A 117 -22.45 -0.56 -10.71
N ARG A 118 -23.32 0.42 -10.48
CA ARG A 118 -23.93 0.63 -9.16
C ARG A 118 -25.12 -0.31 -8.97
N ALA A 119 -25.45 -0.65 -7.72
CA ALA A 119 -26.59 -1.53 -7.44
C ALA A 119 -27.91 -1.04 -8.04
N ALA A 120 -28.12 0.28 -8.14
CA ALA A 120 -29.30 0.87 -8.79
C ALA A 120 -29.37 0.62 -10.32
N GLN A 121 -28.29 0.18 -10.95
CA GLN A 121 -28.20 -0.13 -12.38
C GLN A 121 -28.30 -1.65 -12.65
N LEU A 122 -28.60 -2.44 -11.61
CA LEU A 122 -28.72 -3.88 -11.74
C LEU A 122 -29.95 -4.25 -12.56
N GLU A 123 -29.76 -5.04 -13.60
CA GLU A 123 -30.79 -5.53 -14.52
C GLU A 123 -30.77 -7.05 -14.60
N PRO A 124 -31.92 -7.71 -14.89
CA PRO A 124 -32.01 -9.16 -14.99
C PRO A 124 -31.05 -9.79 -16.01
N ASN A 125 -30.86 -9.13 -17.14
CA ASN A 125 -29.97 -9.60 -18.19
C ASN A 125 -28.51 -9.65 -17.72
N LEU A 126 -28.09 -8.66 -16.91
CA LEU A 126 -26.74 -8.61 -16.34
C LEU A 126 -26.50 -9.75 -15.34
N ILE A 127 -27.54 -10.16 -14.63
CA ILE A 127 -27.47 -11.30 -13.71
C ILE A 127 -27.35 -12.62 -14.46
N SER A 128 -28.06 -12.77 -15.59
CA SER A 128 -28.11 -14.00 -16.39
C SER A 128 -27.00 -14.14 -17.41
N ASP A 129 -26.25 -13.08 -17.71
CA ASP A 129 -25.15 -13.11 -18.67
C ASP A 129 -23.90 -13.76 -18.07
N GLY A 130 -23.75 -15.06 -18.23
CA GLY A 130 -22.60 -15.83 -17.77
C GLY A 130 -21.33 -15.66 -18.61
N SER A 131 -21.39 -14.89 -19.70
CA SER A 131 -20.24 -14.66 -20.60
C SER A 131 -19.46 -13.40 -20.24
N SER A 132 -19.99 -12.54 -19.36
CA SER A 132 -19.40 -11.27 -18.98
C SER A 132 -19.30 -11.14 -17.45
N PRO A 133 -18.11 -10.89 -16.89
CA PRO A 133 -17.96 -10.69 -15.45
C PRO A 133 -18.53 -9.35 -15.01
N LEU A 134 -19.20 -9.34 -13.86
CA LEU A 134 -19.93 -8.20 -13.36
C LEU A 134 -19.46 -7.77 -11.98
N ILE A 135 -19.13 -6.50 -11.79
CA ILE A 135 -18.93 -5.90 -10.45
C ILE A 135 -20.13 -5.00 -10.14
N VAL A 136 -20.82 -5.28 -9.04
CA VAL A 136 -21.92 -4.49 -8.51
C VAL A 136 -21.47 -3.76 -7.25
N MET A 137 -21.38 -2.44 -7.33
CA MET A 137 -21.02 -1.58 -6.20
C MET A 137 -22.24 -1.34 -5.31
N ALA A 138 -22.16 -1.73 -4.03
CA ALA A 138 -23.27 -1.63 -3.10
C ALA A 138 -22.82 -1.13 -1.73
N THR A 139 -23.70 -0.35 -1.07
CA THR A 139 -23.57 -0.13 0.36
C THR A 139 -24.22 -1.26 1.14
N THR A 140 -23.75 -1.52 2.35
CA THR A 140 -24.38 -2.51 3.24
C THR A 140 -25.83 -2.16 3.60
N GLY A 141 -26.18 -0.89 3.51
CA GLY A 141 -27.55 -0.43 3.69
C GLY A 141 -28.56 -1.02 2.72
N LEU A 142 -28.13 -1.41 1.51
CA LEU A 142 -28.98 -2.10 0.52
C LEU A 142 -29.59 -3.39 1.07
N PHE A 143 -28.90 -4.07 1.97
CA PHE A 143 -29.29 -5.37 2.52
C PHE A 143 -29.97 -5.27 3.90
N ASN A 144 -29.97 -4.10 4.54
CA ASN A 144 -30.40 -3.98 5.93
C ASN A 144 -31.90 -3.79 6.13
N ASN A 145 -32.68 -3.37 5.12
CA ASN A 145 -34.10 -3.03 5.32
C ASN A 145 -34.99 -3.53 4.20
N LYS A 146 -36.06 -4.20 4.60
CA LYS A 146 -37.16 -4.55 3.72
C LYS A 146 -38.00 -3.34 3.26
N GLU A 147 -37.80 -2.19 3.89
CA GLU A 147 -38.51 -0.93 3.63
C GLU A 147 -37.51 0.18 3.35
N GLN A 148 -37.02 0.30 2.10
CA GLN A 148 -36.32 1.52 1.69
C GLN A 148 -37.24 2.43 0.87
N ALA A 149 -37.38 3.64 1.36
CA ALA A 149 -37.99 4.75 0.69
C ALA A 149 -37.01 5.46 -0.27
N ASP A 150 -37.56 6.03 -1.33
CA ASP A 150 -37.05 7.08 -2.19
C ASP A 150 -35.89 6.71 -3.13
N GLY A 151 -36.24 6.26 -4.35
CA GLY A 151 -35.41 6.29 -5.55
C GLY A 151 -34.26 5.27 -5.63
N ALA A 152 -33.98 4.53 -4.56
CA ALA A 152 -33.02 3.45 -4.55
C ALA A 152 -33.67 2.12 -4.94
N LEU A 153 -32.94 1.24 -5.62
CA LEU A 153 -33.39 -0.11 -5.93
C LEU A 153 -33.82 -0.83 -4.63
N ASN A 154 -35.12 -1.14 -4.48
CA ASN A 154 -35.58 -1.99 -3.40
C ASN A 154 -35.32 -3.44 -3.80
N ILE A 155 -34.21 -4.02 -3.34
CA ILE A 155 -33.75 -5.33 -3.73
C ILE A 155 -34.76 -6.46 -3.41
N TYR A 156 -35.66 -6.25 -2.45
CA TYR A 156 -36.66 -7.25 -2.00
C TYR A 156 -38.06 -7.08 -2.64
N LYS A 157 -38.27 -5.99 -3.40
CA LYS A 157 -39.59 -5.68 -3.94
C LYS A 157 -39.78 -6.39 -5.30
N LYS A 158 -40.94 -7.08 -5.46
CA LYS A 158 -41.25 -7.88 -6.65
C LYS A 158 -41.73 -7.07 -7.84
N ASP A 159 -42.42 -5.96 -7.59
CA ASP A 159 -43.09 -5.12 -8.58
C ASP A 159 -42.12 -4.07 -9.20
N GLN A 160 -40.94 -4.50 -9.54
CA GLN A 160 -39.98 -3.75 -10.32
C GLN A 160 -40.27 -4.05 -11.81
N ASP A 161 -40.57 -3.04 -12.59
CA ASP A 161 -40.95 -3.18 -14.02
C ASP A 161 -39.93 -4.02 -14.84
N LEU A 162 -38.67 -3.99 -14.46
CA LEU A 162 -37.59 -4.71 -15.13
C LEU A 162 -37.47 -6.20 -14.71
N PHE A 163 -37.92 -6.57 -13.52
CA PHE A 163 -37.72 -7.90 -12.93
C PHE A 163 -38.97 -8.79 -13.00
N GLY A 164 -40.14 -8.25 -13.46
CA GLY A 164 -41.39 -8.96 -13.57
C GLY A 164 -41.88 -9.50 -12.22
N ASP A 165 -42.30 -10.78 -12.18
CA ASP A 165 -42.81 -11.42 -10.98
C ASP A 165 -41.77 -11.75 -9.88
N GLN A 166 -40.47 -11.50 -10.16
CA GLN A 166 -39.36 -11.73 -9.24
C GLN A 166 -38.83 -10.42 -8.67
N SER A 167 -38.35 -10.47 -7.43
CA SER A 167 -37.52 -9.39 -6.91
C SER A 167 -36.08 -9.50 -7.42
N PRO A 168 -35.29 -8.41 -7.45
CA PRO A 168 -33.84 -8.49 -7.69
C PRO A 168 -33.12 -9.49 -6.80
N TRP A 169 -33.56 -9.62 -5.55
CA TRP A 169 -33.02 -10.58 -4.59
C TRP A 169 -33.27 -12.03 -4.98
N GLU A 170 -34.53 -12.39 -5.35
CA GLU A 170 -34.87 -13.72 -5.84
C GLU A 170 -34.07 -14.04 -7.10
N ARG A 171 -33.89 -13.07 -8.00
CA ARG A 171 -33.12 -13.22 -9.22
C ARG A 171 -31.64 -13.46 -8.91
N LEU A 172 -31.07 -12.78 -7.93
CA LEU A 172 -29.69 -12.98 -7.49
C LEU A 172 -29.48 -14.32 -6.78
N ILE A 173 -30.46 -14.80 -6.04
CA ILE A 173 -30.40 -16.15 -5.47
C ILE A 173 -30.34 -17.21 -6.60
N ALA A 174 -31.17 -17.07 -7.59
CA ALA A 174 -31.21 -17.98 -8.74
C ALA A 174 -29.98 -17.85 -9.62
N ARG A 175 -29.64 -16.61 -10.02
CA ARG A 175 -28.53 -16.19 -10.91
C ARG A 175 -28.17 -17.21 -11.98
N ASP A 176 -29.22 -17.75 -12.66
CA ASP A 176 -29.10 -18.76 -13.69
C ASP A 176 -28.54 -18.17 -14.99
N ALA A 177 -27.49 -18.77 -15.49
CA ALA A 177 -26.86 -18.45 -16.77
C ALA A 177 -26.88 -19.71 -17.68
N GLY A 178 -28.02 -19.91 -18.34
CA GLY A 178 -28.18 -21.03 -19.26
C GLY A 178 -28.15 -22.42 -18.60
N GLY A 179 -28.72 -22.55 -17.40
CA GLY A 179 -28.78 -23.77 -16.61
C GLY A 179 -27.61 -23.97 -15.64
N VAL A 180 -26.69 -23.01 -15.61
CA VAL A 180 -25.57 -22.99 -14.65
C VAL A 180 -25.70 -21.80 -13.72
N ARG A 181 -25.57 -22.03 -12.42
CA ARG A 181 -25.61 -20.96 -11.42
C ARG A 181 -24.29 -20.20 -11.41
N ARG A 182 -24.33 -18.90 -11.67
CA ARG A 182 -23.13 -18.04 -11.68
C ARG A 182 -22.46 -17.98 -10.31
N PRO A 183 -21.12 -18.07 -10.22
CA PRO A 183 -20.40 -17.78 -8.99
C PRO A 183 -20.68 -16.36 -8.49
N LEU A 184 -20.85 -16.20 -7.18
CA LEU A 184 -21.02 -14.91 -6.53
C LEU A 184 -19.88 -14.69 -5.53
N ILE A 185 -19.09 -13.67 -5.76
CA ILE A 185 -18.01 -13.27 -4.84
C ILE A 185 -18.50 -12.04 -4.04
N ILE A 186 -18.40 -12.09 -2.74
CA ILE A 186 -18.64 -10.95 -1.86
C ILE A 186 -17.32 -10.37 -1.43
N VAL A 187 -17.03 -9.16 -1.90
CA VAL A 187 -15.88 -8.37 -1.49
C VAL A 187 -16.34 -7.32 -0.49
N TYR A 188 -15.79 -7.34 0.71
CA TYR A 188 -16.12 -6.39 1.74
C TYR A 188 -14.87 -5.59 2.14
N ASP A 189 -14.74 -4.37 1.59
CA ASP A 189 -13.70 -3.44 1.97
C ASP A 189 -14.04 -2.84 3.35
N GLU A 190 -13.07 -2.77 4.26
CA GLU A 190 -13.25 -2.48 5.68
C GLU A 190 -14.11 -3.53 6.42
N GLY A 191 -13.72 -4.82 6.29
CA GLY A 191 -14.45 -5.99 6.81
C GLY A 191 -14.73 -6.01 8.32
N HIS A 192 -14.07 -5.17 9.11
CA HIS A 192 -14.36 -4.99 10.54
C HIS A 192 -15.76 -4.39 10.81
N ASN A 193 -16.42 -3.86 9.78
CA ASN A 193 -17.78 -3.32 9.88
C ASN A 193 -18.89 -4.36 9.58
N LEU A 194 -18.54 -5.60 9.23
CA LEU A 194 -19.51 -6.67 8.99
C LEU A 194 -20.30 -7.00 10.27
N SER A 195 -21.64 -7.01 10.20
CA SER A 195 -22.50 -7.31 11.32
C SER A 195 -23.09 -8.73 11.26
N GLU A 196 -23.59 -9.24 12.39
CA GLU A 196 -24.30 -10.53 12.46
C GLU A 196 -25.50 -10.59 11.50
N GLN A 197 -26.30 -9.51 11.45
CA GLN A 197 -27.47 -9.43 10.57
C GLN A 197 -27.05 -9.50 9.10
N GLN A 198 -26.04 -8.76 8.71
CA GLN A 198 -25.50 -8.78 7.33
C GLN A 198 -24.98 -10.16 6.96
N THR A 199 -24.28 -10.83 7.87
CA THR A 199 -23.79 -12.19 7.66
C THR A 199 -24.94 -13.15 7.33
N GLN A 200 -26.04 -13.07 8.08
CA GLN A 200 -27.22 -13.94 7.86
C GLN A 200 -27.87 -13.67 6.50
N ILE A 201 -28.06 -12.42 6.14
CA ILE A 201 -28.67 -12.04 4.86
C ILE A 201 -27.79 -12.44 3.69
N LEU A 202 -26.50 -12.15 3.74
CA LEU A 202 -25.56 -12.49 2.65
C LEU A 202 -25.42 -14.02 2.47
N ALA A 203 -25.58 -14.79 3.54
CA ALA A 203 -25.57 -16.25 3.47
C ALA A 203 -26.74 -16.82 2.65
N GLU A 204 -27.90 -16.14 2.57
CA GLU A 204 -29.03 -16.53 1.72
C GLU A 204 -28.69 -16.52 0.23
N LEU A 205 -27.73 -15.68 -0.19
CA LEU A 205 -27.22 -15.63 -1.56
C LEU A 205 -26.35 -16.84 -1.92
N GLU A 206 -25.91 -17.62 -0.93
CA GLU A 206 -25.00 -18.76 -1.11
C GLU A 206 -23.80 -18.39 -1.97
N PRO A 207 -22.95 -17.45 -1.51
CA PRO A 207 -21.81 -17.00 -2.29
C PRO A 207 -20.77 -18.09 -2.47
N GLU A 208 -20.03 -18.00 -3.56
CA GLU A 208 -18.86 -18.81 -3.86
C GLU A 208 -17.69 -18.46 -2.95
N ALA A 209 -17.52 -17.16 -2.70
CA ALA A 209 -16.41 -16.67 -1.88
C ALA A 209 -16.74 -15.39 -1.12
N TYR A 210 -16.08 -15.22 0.02
CA TYR A 210 -15.98 -13.98 0.77
C TYR A 210 -14.54 -13.50 0.81
N LEU A 211 -14.29 -12.30 0.33
CA LEU A 211 -13.01 -11.59 0.44
C LEU A 211 -13.18 -10.38 1.35
N LEU A 212 -12.56 -10.38 2.50
CA LEU A 212 -12.66 -9.30 3.46
C LEU A 212 -11.30 -8.60 3.60
N ALA A 213 -11.26 -7.26 3.54
CA ALA A 213 -10.05 -6.51 3.80
C ALA A 213 -10.19 -5.67 5.08
N SER A 214 -9.19 -5.71 5.95
CA SER A 214 -9.11 -4.85 7.14
C SER A 214 -7.69 -4.80 7.68
N ALA A 215 -7.35 -3.72 8.39
CA ALA A 215 -6.15 -3.66 9.22
C ALA A 215 -6.34 -4.44 10.54
N THR A 216 -7.59 -4.57 11.01
CA THR A 216 -7.96 -5.29 12.23
C THR A 216 -9.23 -6.07 11.96
N LEU A 217 -9.12 -7.38 11.87
CA LEU A 217 -10.27 -8.24 11.59
C LEU A 217 -10.98 -8.63 12.90
N LYS A 218 -12.25 -8.22 12.99
CA LYS A 218 -13.19 -8.77 13.98
C LYS A 218 -14.35 -9.37 13.20
N LEU A 219 -14.43 -10.70 13.17
CA LEU A 219 -15.52 -11.39 12.50
C LEU A 219 -16.72 -11.55 13.43
N PRO A 220 -17.95 -11.41 12.91
CA PRO A 220 -19.17 -11.79 13.64
C PRO A 220 -19.12 -13.26 14.07
N LEU A 221 -19.67 -13.58 15.22
CA LEU A 221 -19.65 -14.94 15.76
C LEU A 221 -20.32 -15.95 14.82
N ASN A 222 -21.43 -15.57 14.19
CA ASN A 222 -22.10 -16.43 13.23
C ASN A 222 -21.24 -16.67 11.98
N PHE A 223 -20.57 -15.65 11.45
CA PHE A 223 -19.64 -15.77 10.33
C PHE A 223 -18.48 -16.72 10.67
N ALA A 224 -17.87 -16.54 11.84
CA ALA A 224 -16.80 -17.42 12.30
C ALA A 224 -17.25 -18.89 12.38
N LYS A 225 -18.46 -19.16 12.87
CA LYS A 225 -19.00 -20.52 12.98
C LYS A 225 -19.42 -21.14 11.65
N THR A 226 -19.96 -20.35 10.72
CA THR A 226 -20.60 -20.89 9.50
C THR A 226 -19.72 -20.86 8.27
N VAL A 227 -18.70 -20.01 8.27
CA VAL A 227 -17.78 -19.83 7.14
C VAL A 227 -16.34 -20.18 7.53
N LEU A 228 -15.78 -19.52 8.55
CA LEU A 228 -14.36 -19.70 8.91
C LEU A 228 -14.10 -21.09 9.49
N ALA A 229 -14.77 -21.52 10.54
CA ALA A 229 -14.51 -22.80 11.21
C ALA A 229 -14.67 -24.03 10.29
N PRO A 230 -15.67 -24.09 9.37
CA PRO A 230 -15.72 -25.18 8.38
C PRO A 230 -14.55 -25.18 7.39
N GLN A 231 -14.02 -24.01 7.03
CA GLN A 231 -12.84 -23.93 6.17
C GLN A 231 -11.57 -24.34 6.92
N GLU A 232 -11.40 -23.92 8.17
CA GLU A 232 -10.28 -24.35 9.02
C GLU A 232 -10.27 -25.88 9.22
N SER A 233 -11.44 -26.46 9.54
CA SER A 233 -11.57 -27.93 9.67
C SER A 233 -11.24 -28.65 8.37
N TRP A 234 -11.66 -28.10 7.22
CA TRP A 234 -11.32 -28.67 5.92
C TRP A 234 -9.81 -28.57 5.62
N VAL A 235 -9.16 -27.46 6.00
CA VAL A 235 -7.71 -27.32 5.82
C VAL A 235 -6.95 -28.38 6.61
N ASP A 236 -7.37 -28.65 7.86
CA ASP A 236 -6.77 -29.68 8.68
C ASP A 236 -6.91 -31.07 8.03
N GLU A 237 -8.12 -31.41 7.53
CA GLU A 237 -8.37 -32.67 6.84
C GLU A 237 -7.60 -32.78 5.50
N ALA A 238 -7.60 -31.73 4.68
CA ALA A 238 -6.94 -31.69 3.39
C ALA A 238 -5.41 -31.67 3.50
N GLY A 239 -4.86 -31.26 4.64
CA GLY A 239 -3.43 -31.22 4.92
C GLY A 239 -2.83 -32.56 5.36
N GLU A 240 -3.64 -33.64 5.46
CA GLU A 240 -3.14 -34.96 5.88
C GLU A 240 -2.34 -35.70 4.78
N ASP A 241 -2.50 -35.29 3.50
CA ASP A 241 -1.72 -35.85 2.41
C ASP A 241 -0.47 -35.01 2.06
N GLU A 242 0.63 -35.67 1.66
CA GLU A 242 1.95 -35.08 1.43
C GLU A 242 1.93 -34.07 0.25
N ALA A 243 1.15 -34.33 -0.80
CA ALA A 243 1.02 -33.43 -1.94
C ALA A 243 0.25 -32.13 -1.61
N SER A 244 -0.75 -32.24 -0.75
CA SER A 244 -1.47 -31.08 -0.20
C SER A 244 -0.60 -30.28 0.75
N LEU A 245 0.24 -30.90 1.59
CA LEU A 245 1.20 -30.21 2.44
C LEU A 245 2.22 -29.39 1.64
N GLU A 246 2.77 -29.93 0.54
CA GLU A 246 3.65 -29.16 -0.35
C GLU A 246 2.93 -27.96 -0.99
N ARG A 247 1.70 -28.15 -1.45
CA ARG A 247 0.89 -27.06 -1.99
C ARG A 247 0.54 -26.01 -0.93
N PHE A 248 0.18 -26.43 0.27
CA PHE A 248 -0.05 -25.50 1.38
C PHE A 248 1.21 -24.70 1.72
N ALA A 249 2.38 -25.35 1.74
CA ALA A 249 3.64 -24.66 1.96
C ALA A 249 3.93 -23.61 0.88
N LEU A 250 3.67 -23.91 -0.40
CA LEU A 250 3.81 -22.97 -1.51
C LEU A 250 2.81 -21.80 -1.42
N LEU A 251 1.57 -22.06 -0.98
CA LEU A 251 0.51 -21.07 -0.86
C LEU A 251 0.59 -20.26 0.46
N ALA A 252 1.22 -20.82 1.50
CA ALA A 252 1.47 -20.14 2.77
C ALA A 252 2.67 -19.19 2.72
N ALA A 253 3.57 -19.36 1.76
CA ALA A 253 4.85 -18.67 1.71
C ALA A 253 4.78 -17.32 1.01
N VAL A 254 4.05 -16.33 1.58
CA VAL A 254 4.28 -14.92 1.18
C VAL A 254 5.53 -14.36 1.88
N ASP A 255 5.93 -14.88 3.04
CA ASP A 255 7.03 -14.35 3.85
C ASP A 255 8.09 -15.41 4.28
N GLY A 256 8.13 -16.58 3.64
CA GLY A 256 9.11 -17.63 4.01
C GLY A 256 8.95 -18.20 5.43
N LYS A 257 7.90 -17.86 6.13
CA LYS A 257 7.50 -18.45 7.41
C LYS A 257 6.41 -19.47 7.15
N GLY A 258 6.81 -20.67 6.78
CA GLY A 258 5.91 -21.80 6.65
C GLY A 258 5.17 -22.04 7.96
N ALA A 259 3.88 -21.78 7.97
CA ALA A 259 2.99 -22.32 8.96
C ALA A 259 1.87 -23.06 8.23
N ALA A 260 1.87 -24.35 8.34
CA ALA A 260 0.72 -25.19 8.08
C ALA A 260 -0.30 -25.02 9.22
N ASP A 261 -0.82 -23.79 9.37
CA ASP A 261 -1.86 -23.47 10.33
C ASP A 261 -3.12 -23.17 9.53
N ALA A 262 -4.22 -23.84 9.83
CA ALA A 262 -5.52 -23.63 9.20
C ALA A 262 -5.95 -22.15 9.24
N THR A 263 -5.64 -21.45 10.33
CA THR A 263 -5.86 -20.01 10.48
C THR A 263 -5.03 -19.21 9.47
N ALA A 264 -3.78 -19.61 9.21
CA ALA A 264 -2.91 -18.96 8.24
C ALA A 264 -3.44 -19.11 6.80
N PHE A 265 -4.12 -20.21 6.47
CA PHE A 265 -4.76 -20.37 5.16
C PHE A 265 -5.88 -19.35 4.92
N ALA A 266 -6.63 -18.98 5.94
CA ALA A 266 -7.75 -18.04 5.85
C ALA A 266 -7.31 -16.57 5.78
N ILE A 267 -6.02 -16.25 6.03
CA ILE A 267 -5.51 -14.89 6.14
C ILE A 267 -4.32 -14.70 5.20
N THR A 268 -4.42 -13.74 4.29
CA THR A 268 -3.29 -13.17 3.57
C THR A 268 -2.82 -11.94 4.31
N ALA A 269 -1.69 -12.05 5.00
CA ALA A 269 -1.08 -10.95 5.74
C ALA A 269 -0.01 -10.27 4.90
N VAL A 270 -0.10 -8.95 4.81
CA VAL A 270 0.91 -8.12 4.14
C VAL A 270 1.87 -7.57 5.19
N ASP A 271 3.16 -7.81 5.01
CA ASP A 271 4.19 -7.22 5.84
C ASP A 271 4.20 -5.69 5.68
N SER A 272 4.05 -4.99 6.79
CA SER A 272 4.06 -3.53 6.81
C SER A 272 5.38 -2.93 6.31
N ASN A 273 6.50 -3.65 6.47
CA ASN A 273 7.80 -3.22 5.93
C ASN A 273 7.83 -3.30 4.40
N ALA A 274 7.13 -4.26 3.80
CA ALA A 274 6.98 -4.33 2.36
C ALA A 274 6.19 -3.11 1.83
N VAL A 275 5.19 -2.64 2.58
CA VAL A 275 4.42 -1.44 2.24
C VAL A 275 5.29 -0.18 2.30
N ILE A 276 6.14 -0.06 3.34
CA ILE A 276 7.09 1.05 3.49
C ILE A 276 8.12 1.01 2.35
N LYS A 277 8.75 -0.13 2.12
CA LYS A 277 9.74 -0.32 1.04
C LYS A 277 9.16 -0.05 -0.35
N ALA A 278 7.89 -0.31 -0.54
CA ALA A 278 7.18 -0.01 -1.78
C ALA A 278 6.77 1.47 -1.89
N GLU A 279 7.16 2.30 -0.92
CA GLU A 279 6.98 3.75 -0.92
C GLU A 279 5.51 4.21 -0.90
N LEU A 280 4.58 3.35 -0.46
CA LEU A 280 3.16 3.67 -0.39
C LEU A 280 2.79 4.52 0.83
N ILE A 281 3.57 4.45 1.87
CA ILE A 281 3.36 5.19 3.12
C ILE A 281 4.65 5.88 3.56
N LYS A 282 4.47 6.97 4.30
CA LYS A 282 5.57 7.71 4.91
C LYS A 282 6.32 6.83 5.92
N THR A 283 7.60 7.09 6.09
CA THR A 283 8.51 6.26 6.88
C THR A 283 8.62 6.71 8.32
N SER A 284 8.15 7.92 8.63
CA SER A 284 8.16 8.41 10.02
C SER A 284 6.88 9.16 10.40
N ILE A 285 6.60 9.17 11.70
CA ILE A 285 5.52 9.94 12.31
C ILE A 285 6.14 10.85 13.36
N GLN A 286 5.82 12.13 13.26
CA GLN A 286 6.25 13.14 14.22
C GLN A 286 5.04 13.61 15.01
N PHE A 287 5.12 13.54 16.36
CA PHE A 287 4.08 13.99 17.25
C PHE A 287 4.58 15.17 18.09
N ASP A 288 3.91 16.30 17.99
CA ASP A 288 4.12 17.45 18.83
C ASP A 288 2.90 17.61 19.77
N GLY A 289 3.10 17.38 21.08
CA GLY A 289 2.04 17.43 22.08
C GLY A 289 2.10 18.70 22.92
N THR A 290 0.93 19.29 23.22
CA THR A 290 0.86 20.50 24.06
C THR A 290 -0.44 20.58 24.86
N THR A 291 -0.36 21.24 26.04
CA THR A 291 -1.52 21.70 26.81
C THR A 291 -1.84 23.17 26.55
N ALA A 292 -1.08 23.81 25.67
CA ALA A 292 -1.28 25.22 25.32
C ALA A 292 -2.66 25.46 24.66
N PRO A 293 -3.12 26.73 24.57
CA PRO A 293 -4.30 27.09 23.82
C PRO A 293 -4.26 26.56 22.36
N MET A 294 -5.44 26.36 21.77
CA MET A 294 -5.59 25.84 20.40
C MET A 294 -4.79 26.67 19.40
N GLU A 295 -4.83 27.97 19.54
CA GLU A 295 -4.19 28.96 18.65
C GLU A 295 -2.68 28.71 18.55
N ARG A 296 -2.02 28.40 19.68
CA ARG A 296 -0.58 28.11 19.70
C ARG A 296 -0.25 26.83 18.92
N CYS A 297 -1.08 25.82 19.07
CA CYS A 297 -0.91 24.55 18.35
C CYS A 297 -1.15 24.73 16.83
N LEU A 298 -2.07 25.60 16.46
CA LEU A 298 -2.33 25.96 15.07
C LEU A 298 -1.20 26.81 14.48
N ASP A 299 -0.52 27.65 15.28
CA ASP A 299 0.70 28.35 14.85
C ASP A 299 1.80 27.36 14.47
N ASP A 300 2.12 26.43 15.37
CA ASP A 300 3.16 25.43 15.16
C ASP A 300 2.86 24.55 13.92
N LEU A 301 1.58 24.22 13.70
CA LEU A 301 1.14 23.49 12.51
C LEU A 301 1.30 24.33 11.23
N HIS A 302 0.89 25.58 11.27
CA HIS A 302 0.95 26.48 10.09
C HIS A 302 2.41 26.73 9.68
N ASP A 303 3.30 26.97 10.64
CA ASP A 303 4.73 27.13 10.40
C ASP A 303 5.31 25.86 9.74
N ARG A 304 4.90 24.68 10.22
CA ARG A 304 5.29 23.40 9.62
C ARG A 304 4.77 23.23 8.19
N LEU A 305 3.53 23.62 7.93
CA LEU A 305 2.94 23.58 6.58
C LEU A 305 3.75 24.44 5.60
N GLN A 306 4.13 25.65 6.01
CA GLN A 306 4.96 26.53 5.20
C GLN A 306 6.34 25.93 4.87
N LEU A 307 6.98 25.25 5.84
CA LEU A 307 8.24 24.55 5.58
C LEU A 307 8.08 23.44 4.54
N ILE A 308 6.99 22.65 4.62
CA ILE A 308 6.69 21.60 3.64
C ILE A 308 6.42 22.21 2.27
N GLU A 309 5.69 23.32 2.19
CA GLU A 309 5.46 24.04 0.92
C GLU A 309 6.75 24.54 0.30
N GLN A 310 7.63 25.13 1.08
CA GLN A 310 8.95 25.58 0.62
C GLN A 310 9.79 24.42 0.08
N GLU A 311 9.77 23.28 0.76
CA GLU A 311 10.50 22.08 0.32
C GLU A 311 9.93 21.52 -1.00
N ILE A 312 8.60 21.49 -1.15
CA ILE A 312 7.92 21.07 -2.38
C ILE A 312 8.26 22.02 -3.54
N GLN A 313 8.20 23.34 -3.31
CA GLN A 313 8.53 24.35 -4.29
C GLN A 313 10.01 24.30 -4.69
N GLY A 314 10.91 24.19 -3.72
CA GLY A 314 12.36 24.09 -3.95
C GLY A 314 12.76 22.86 -4.81
N ARG A 315 11.94 21.81 -4.77
CA ARG A 315 12.12 20.58 -5.56
C ARG A 315 11.25 20.53 -6.82
N ALA A 316 10.52 21.58 -7.12
CA ALA A 316 9.59 21.67 -8.25
C ALA A 316 8.57 20.52 -8.31
N LEU A 317 8.08 20.05 -7.15
CA LEU A 317 7.08 18.99 -7.07
C LEU A 317 5.69 19.59 -7.34
N GLY A 318 4.89 18.93 -8.18
CA GLY A 318 3.63 19.44 -8.72
C GLY A 318 2.41 19.27 -7.81
N PHE A 319 2.52 19.35 -6.46
CA PHE A 319 1.38 19.21 -5.56
C PHE A 319 1.39 20.24 -4.42
N THR A 320 0.22 20.43 -3.80
CA THR A 320 0.03 21.30 -2.63
C THR A 320 -0.18 20.43 -1.39
N PRO A 321 0.61 20.60 -0.31
CA PRO A 321 0.44 19.83 0.91
C PRO A 321 -0.82 20.28 1.64
N LYS A 322 -1.50 19.33 2.27
CA LYS A 322 -2.76 19.55 2.98
C LYS A 322 -2.66 19.28 4.47
N ALA A 323 -3.47 19.99 5.23
CA ALA A 323 -3.61 19.84 6.67
C ALA A 323 -5.04 19.46 7.05
N ILE A 324 -5.18 18.49 7.96
CA ILE A 324 -6.46 18.09 8.52
C ILE A 324 -6.59 18.54 9.98
N TYR A 325 -7.78 18.96 10.35
CA TYR A 325 -8.09 19.46 11.68
C TYR A 325 -9.26 18.66 12.27
N VAL A 326 -8.95 17.81 13.26
CA VAL A 326 -9.94 16.91 13.87
C VAL A 326 -10.40 17.46 15.20
N CYS A 327 -11.68 17.80 15.28
CA CYS A 327 -12.27 18.39 16.46
C CYS A 327 -13.74 17.97 16.66
N LYS A 328 -14.31 18.25 17.84
CA LYS A 328 -15.75 18.15 18.06
C LYS A 328 -16.49 19.23 17.29
N THR A 329 -17.71 18.94 16.84
CA THR A 329 -18.47 19.88 16.02
C THR A 329 -19.19 20.93 16.85
N ASN A 330 -19.95 20.49 17.84
CA ASN A 330 -20.95 21.34 18.54
C ASN A 330 -20.73 21.39 20.07
N ILE A 331 -19.52 21.10 20.53
CA ILE A 331 -19.15 21.16 21.94
C ILE A 331 -17.94 22.07 22.07
N THR A 332 -18.08 23.13 22.88
CA THR A 332 -17.02 24.10 23.17
C THR A 332 -15.93 23.50 24.05
N ASP A 333 -14.84 24.22 24.23
CA ASP A 333 -13.72 23.81 25.11
C ASP A 333 -14.14 23.64 26.57
N ASP A 334 -15.16 24.40 27.00
CA ASP A 334 -15.70 24.36 28.36
C ASP A 334 -16.71 23.19 28.54
N GLY A 335 -17.01 22.45 27.48
CA GLY A 335 -17.93 21.30 27.50
C GLY A 335 -19.39 21.66 27.23
N ASP A 336 -19.70 22.94 27.02
CA ASP A 336 -21.05 23.40 26.72
C ASP A 336 -21.43 23.15 25.25
N LYS A 337 -22.72 23.08 24.98
CA LYS A 337 -23.20 23.05 23.59
C LYS A 337 -23.05 24.42 22.94
N ASP A 338 -22.50 24.41 21.71
CA ASP A 338 -22.45 25.64 20.93
C ASP A 338 -23.85 26.10 20.53
N ASP A 339 -24.08 27.39 20.66
CA ASP A 339 -25.35 28.02 20.32
C ASP A 339 -25.37 28.44 18.83
N HIS A 340 -26.07 27.65 18.02
CA HIS A 340 -26.17 27.85 16.57
C HIS A 340 -26.96 29.11 16.16
N THR A 341 -27.66 29.75 17.11
CA THR A 341 -28.44 30.99 16.85
C THR A 341 -27.58 32.25 16.94
N LYS A 342 -26.38 32.17 17.54
CA LYS A 342 -25.45 33.28 17.63
C LYS A 342 -24.87 33.65 16.27
N PRO A 343 -24.53 34.95 16.04
CA PRO A 343 -23.72 35.36 14.91
C PRO A 343 -22.40 34.57 14.83
N PHE A 344 -21.93 34.36 13.62
CA PHE A 344 -20.70 33.52 13.36
C PHE A 344 -19.49 33.96 14.18
N GLU A 345 -19.30 35.28 14.33
CA GLU A 345 -18.18 35.91 15.05
C GLU A 345 -18.23 35.62 16.56
N HIS A 346 -19.38 35.27 17.10
CA HIS A 346 -19.59 35.04 18.55
C HIS A 346 -19.74 33.56 18.90
N ARG A 347 -19.57 32.66 17.93
CA ARG A 347 -19.65 31.22 18.13
C ARG A 347 -18.31 30.65 18.55
N ASN A 348 -18.36 29.67 19.45
CA ASN A 348 -17.19 29.01 20.03
C ASN A 348 -17.07 27.54 19.63
N ALA A 349 -17.85 27.07 18.66
CA ALA A 349 -17.67 25.74 18.11
C ALA A 349 -16.24 25.56 17.58
N PRO A 350 -15.53 24.48 17.91
CA PRO A 350 -14.15 24.27 17.48
C PRO A 350 -13.93 24.43 15.96
N PRO A 351 -14.79 23.92 15.06
CA PRO A 351 -14.62 24.15 13.63
C PRO A 351 -14.66 25.63 13.22
N ILE A 352 -15.52 26.43 13.86
CA ILE A 352 -15.63 27.86 13.61
C ILE A 352 -14.40 28.59 14.14
N ARG A 353 -13.94 28.27 15.34
CA ARG A 353 -12.73 28.86 15.92
C ARG A 353 -11.49 28.56 15.06
N ILE A 354 -11.33 27.33 14.58
CA ILE A 354 -10.22 26.95 13.69
C ILE A 354 -10.34 27.72 12.37
N TRP A 355 -11.50 27.77 11.74
CA TRP A 355 -11.72 28.49 10.49
C TRP A 355 -11.39 29.96 10.64
N ARG A 356 -11.93 30.64 11.67
CA ARG A 356 -11.65 32.05 11.96
C ARG A 356 -10.17 32.30 12.20
N TYR A 357 -9.51 31.43 12.96
CA TYR A 357 -8.08 31.56 13.20
C TYR A 357 -7.25 31.48 11.93
N LEU A 358 -7.52 30.51 11.07
CA LEU A 358 -6.86 30.37 9.77
C LEU A 358 -7.10 31.56 8.86
N VAL A 359 -8.33 32.00 8.72
CA VAL A 359 -8.71 33.07 7.78
C VAL A 359 -8.39 34.45 8.34
N GLU A 360 -8.77 34.74 9.58
CA GLU A 360 -8.63 36.07 10.19
C GLU A 360 -7.20 36.37 10.65
N GLN A 361 -6.51 35.39 11.28
CA GLN A 361 -5.17 35.58 11.86
C GLN A 361 -4.06 35.14 10.90
N LYS A 362 -4.16 33.96 10.31
CA LYS A 362 -3.13 33.42 9.39
C LYS A 362 -3.30 33.91 7.95
N LYS A 363 -4.40 34.63 7.65
CA LYS A 363 -4.70 35.17 6.31
C LYS A 363 -4.81 34.11 5.20
N VAL A 364 -5.22 32.92 5.58
CA VAL A 364 -5.51 31.84 4.64
C VAL A 364 -6.73 32.24 3.80
N ASP A 365 -6.68 32.01 2.50
CA ASP A 365 -7.81 32.23 1.61
C ASP A 365 -9.00 31.32 2.04
N PRO A 366 -10.18 31.90 2.34
CA PRO A 366 -11.36 31.10 2.69
C PRO A 366 -11.70 30.00 1.67
N ALA A 367 -11.42 30.24 0.39
CA ALA A 367 -11.65 29.26 -0.68
C ALA A 367 -10.79 27.98 -0.51
N LYS A 368 -9.69 28.04 0.27
CA LYS A 368 -8.82 26.90 0.56
C LYS A 368 -9.20 26.17 1.85
N VAL A 369 -10.23 26.61 2.56
CA VAL A 369 -10.67 26.03 3.83
C VAL A 369 -12.03 25.36 3.68
N ALA A 370 -12.12 24.07 3.98
CA ALA A 370 -13.37 23.31 4.01
C ALA A 370 -13.72 22.90 5.45
N ILE A 371 -14.98 22.95 5.78
CA ILE A 371 -15.55 22.34 7.00
C ILE A 371 -16.43 21.15 6.57
N TYR A 372 -16.02 19.95 6.90
CA TYR A 372 -16.79 18.73 6.67
C TYR A 372 -17.36 18.20 8.00
N ALA A 373 -18.46 18.77 8.43
CA ALA A 373 -19.06 18.48 9.73
C ALA A 373 -20.55 18.85 9.78
N ASP A 374 -21.32 18.13 10.62
CA ASP A 374 -22.73 18.46 10.90
C ASP A 374 -22.81 19.70 11.81
N LEU A 375 -22.44 20.84 11.25
CA LEU A 375 -22.44 22.14 11.90
C LEU A 375 -23.72 22.90 11.52
N LYS A 376 -24.56 23.22 12.51
CA LYS A 376 -25.84 23.91 12.27
C LYS A 376 -25.64 25.42 12.31
N PHE A 377 -26.40 26.10 11.48
CA PHE A 377 -26.54 27.57 11.46
C PHE A 377 -28.03 27.92 11.52
N ALA A 378 -28.37 29.03 12.18
CA ALA A 378 -29.65 29.64 11.99
C ALA A 378 -29.70 30.35 10.62
N ASP A 379 -30.89 30.53 10.08
CA ASP A 379 -31.06 31.13 8.75
C ASP A 379 -30.38 32.49 8.65
N GLY A 380 -29.53 32.63 7.63
CA GLY A 380 -28.73 33.83 7.37
C GLY A 380 -27.45 34.00 8.20
N ASN A 381 -27.16 33.14 9.14
CA ASN A 381 -25.99 33.26 10.02
C ASN A 381 -24.71 32.55 9.48
N LYS A 382 -24.81 31.80 8.35
CA LYS A 382 -23.65 31.22 7.69
C LYS A 382 -23.02 32.21 6.73
N PRO A 383 -21.78 32.68 6.91
CA PRO A 383 -21.09 33.48 5.94
C PRO A 383 -20.89 32.74 4.60
N ASP A 384 -21.06 33.47 3.48
CA ASP A 384 -20.89 32.89 2.13
C ASP A 384 -19.49 32.33 1.90
N ALA A 385 -18.48 32.90 2.57
CA ALA A 385 -17.09 32.45 2.48
C ALA A 385 -16.81 31.10 3.17
N VAL A 386 -17.78 30.55 3.91
CA VAL A 386 -17.63 29.27 4.62
C VAL A 386 -18.06 28.11 3.73
N ASN A 387 -17.11 27.31 3.27
CA ASN A 387 -17.36 26.06 2.55
C ASN A 387 -17.73 24.98 3.55
N LEU A 388 -19.03 24.73 3.69
CA LEU A 388 -19.59 23.77 4.63
C LEU A 388 -20.20 22.59 3.90
N PHE A 389 -19.71 21.40 4.23
CA PHE A 389 -20.19 20.11 3.76
C PHE A 389 -20.68 19.30 4.95
N SER A 390 -21.89 18.78 4.90
CA SER A 390 -22.45 18.04 6.03
C SER A 390 -22.87 16.61 5.64
N LYS A 391 -24.12 16.43 5.18
CA LYS A 391 -24.67 15.11 4.84
C LYS A 391 -25.52 15.13 3.56
N GLY A 392 -25.43 16.18 2.76
CA GLY A 392 -26.10 16.28 1.48
C GLY A 392 -25.66 15.17 0.52
N GLU A 393 -26.50 14.75 -0.39
CA GLU A 393 -26.17 13.67 -1.33
C GLU A 393 -24.99 14.03 -2.25
N SER A 394 -24.83 15.30 -2.60
CA SER A 394 -23.73 15.81 -3.43
C SER A 394 -22.52 16.33 -2.65
N ASP A 395 -22.64 16.52 -1.32
CA ASP A 395 -21.61 17.20 -0.50
C ASP A 395 -20.23 16.54 -0.61
N PHE A 396 -20.17 15.22 -0.72
CA PHE A 396 -18.89 14.52 -0.85
C PHE A 396 -18.25 14.74 -2.23
N ASP A 397 -19.04 14.70 -3.29
CA ASP A 397 -18.55 14.92 -4.65
C ASP A 397 -18.10 16.40 -4.84
N GLU A 398 -18.86 17.35 -4.29
CA GLU A 398 -18.50 18.78 -4.29
C GLU A 398 -17.23 19.04 -3.45
N PHE A 399 -17.12 18.40 -2.30
CA PHE A 399 -15.92 18.46 -1.46
C PHE A 399 -14.68 17.87 -2.19
N GLN A 400 -14.83 16.74 -2.87
CA GLN A 400 -13.74 16.13 -3.64
C GLN A 400 -13.31 16.98 -4.85
N ALA A 401 -14.25 17.67 -5.48
CA ALA A 401 -13.97 18.55 -6.61
C ALA A 401 -13.27 19.84 -6.19
N GLY A 402 -13.33 20.22 -4.91
CA GLY A 402 -12.73 21.43 -4.37
C GLY A 402 -11.22 21.32 -4.15
N ASP A 403 -10.51 22.41 -4.41
CA ASP A 403 -9.06 22.52 -4.16
C ASP A 403 -8.79 23.03 -2.73
N PHE A 404 -9.16 22.22 -1.73
CA PHE A 404 -9.00 22.58 -0.33
C PHE A 404 -7.63 22.13 0.22
N GLN A 405 -6.96 23.06 0.92
CA GLN A 405 -5.69 22.81 1.61
C GLN A 405 -5.88 22.55 3.10
N HIS A 406 -6.87 23.20 3.71
CA HIS A 406 -7.20 23.07 5.13
C HIS A 406 -8.58 22.42 5.28
N ILE A 407 -8.62 21.24 5.90
CA ILE A 407 -9.83 20.44 6.00
C ILE A 407 -10.18 20.23 7.48
N ILE A 408 -11.22 20.90 7.93
CA ILE A 408 -11.72 20.82 9.31
C ILE A 408 -12.85 19.80 9.34
N PHE A 409 -12.72 18.75 10.14
CA PHE A 409 -13.74 17.71 10.19
C PHE A 409 -13.93 17.08 11.57
N ASN A 410 -15.07 16.45 11.73
CA ASN A 410 -15.37 15.58 12.84
C ASN A 410 -15.29 14.10 12.42
N GLN A 411 -15.94 13.24 13.15
CA GLN A 411 -15.97 11.80 12.90
C GLN A 411 -16.58 11.40 11.53
N GLY A 412 -17.34 12.27 10.87
CA GLY A 412 -18.10 11.93 9.66
C GLY A 412 -17.25 11.70 8.40
N LEU A 413 -16.07 12.35 8.30
CA LEU A 413 -15.15 12.13 7.19
C LEU A 413 -14.19 10.95 7.43
N GLN A 414 -14.36 10.21 8.54
CA GLN A 414 -13.45 9.14 8.95
C GLN A 414 -13.48 7.91 8.04
N GLU A 415 -14.54 7.72 7.26
CA GLU A 415 -14.68 6.62 6.33
C GLU A 415 -14.76 7.19 4.90
N GLY A 416 -13.83 6.85 4.02
CA GLY A 416 -13.90 7.06 2.59
C GLY A 416 -13.08 8.18 1.96
N TRP A 417 -12.66 9.22 2.69
CA TRP A 417 -11.80 10.25 2.10
C TRP A 417 -10.33 9.82 2.12
N ASP A 418 -9.67 9.96 0.99
CA ASP A 418 -8.27 9.59 0.78
C ASP A 418 -7.55 10.66 -0.04
N ASP A 419 -6.55 11.31 0.57
CA ASP A 419 -5.71 12.27 -0.11
C ASP A 419 -4.24 12.14 0.33
N PRO A 420 -3.37 11.57 -0.52
CA PRO A 420 -1.96 11.40 -0.23
C PRO A 420 -1.18 12.72 -0.04
N ALA A 421 -1.72 13.84 -0.52
CA ALA A 421 -1.15 15.17 -0.28
C ALA A 421 -1.34 15.65 1.18
N CYS A 422 -2.03 14.89 2.03
CA CYS A 422 -2.18 15.20 3.44
C CYS A 422 -0.88 14.89 4.21
N TYR A 423 -0.27 15.92 4.80
CA TYR A 423 1.01 15.86 5.53
C TYR A 423 0.88 16.16 7.01
N LEU A 424 -0.14 16.93 7.38
CA LEU A 424 -0.30 17.42 8.75
C LEU A 424 -1.68 17.08 9.32
N GLY A 425 -1.69 16.75 10.62
CA GLY A 425 -2.91 16.51 11.38
C GLY A 425 -2.91 17.29 12.71
N TYR A 426 -3.93 18.12 12.94
CA TYR A 426 -4.26 18.64 14.24
C TYR A 426 -5.29 17.76 14.91
N ILE A 427 -5.07 17.36 16.16
CA ILE A 427 -6.01 16.55 16.94
C ILE A 427 -6.34 17.30 18.23
N ASP A 428 -7.60 17.66 18.39
CA ASP A 428 -8.05 18.39 19.55
C ASP A 428 -8.27 17.49 20.77
N LYS A 429 -8.06 18.04 21.97
CA LYS A 429 -8.12 17.35 23.29
C LYS A 429 -9.35 16.50 23.52
N SER A 430 -10.44 16.84 22.88
CA SER A 430 -11.72 16.16 23.00
C SER A 430 -11.84 14.86 22.20
N MET A 431 -10.83 14.50 21.41
CA MET A 431 -10.86 13.38 20.45
C MET A 431 -10.08 12.13 20.89
N GLY A 432 -9.62 12.07 22.13
CA GLY A 432 -8.66 11.12 22.69
C GLY A 432 -9.14 9.66 22.88
N SER A 433 -9.98 9.09 22.01
CA SER A 433 -10.16 7.63 22.00
C SER A 433 -9.18 6.97 21.03
N GLN A 434 -8.51 5.89 21.46
CA GLN A 434 -7.47 5.15 20.72
C GLN A 434 -7.84 4.81 19.26
N ILE A 435 -9.06 4.34 19.02
CA ILE A 435 -9.52 3.90 17.68
C ILE A 435 -9.53 5.04 16.66
N LYS A 436 -9.76 6.26 17.11
CA LYS A 436 -9.87 7.44 16.24
C LYS A 436 -8.53 8.00 15.80
N VAL A 437 -7.55 7.97 16.69
CA VAL A 437 -6.18 8.43 16.39
C VAL A 437 -5.57 7.56 15.30
N GLU A 438 -5.75 6.26 15.34
CA GLU A 438 -5.24 5.32 14.34
C GLU A 438 -5.79 5.57 12.92
N GLN A 439 -7.10 5.79 12.80
CA GLN A 439 -7.74 6.06 11.51
C GLN A 439 -7.26 7.39 10.90
N ILE A 440 -7.03 8.40 11.75
CA ILE A 440 -6.50 9.70 11.33
C ILE A 440 -5.04 9.56 10.89
N ILE A 441 -4.22 8.83 11.66
CA ILE A 441 -2.82 8.56 11.31
C ILE A 441 -2.73 7.87 9.95
N GLY A 442 -3.52 6.85 9.71
CA GLY A 442 -3.52 6.11 8.44
C GLY A 442 -3.78 6.96 7.20
N ARG A 443 -4.45 8.11 7.34
CA ARG A 443 -4.69 9.05 6.22
C ARG A 443 -3.48 9.93 5.92
N VAL A 444 -2.85 10.45 6.97
CA VAL A 444 -1.66 11.31 6.84
C VAL A 444 -0.41 10.49 6.50
N LEU A 445 -0.43 9.19 6.80
CA LEU A 445 0.70 8.28 6.49
C LEU A 445 0.87 8.00 5.00
N ARG A 446 -0.15 8.14 4.18
CA ARG A 446 -0.03 7.84 2.75
C ARG A 446 0.98 8.75 2.09
N GLN A 447 1.74 8.19 1.16
CA GLN A 447 2.78 8.91 0.45
C GLN A 447 2.27 9.39 -0.90
N PHE A 448 2.52 10.65 -1.22
CA PHE A 448 2.15 11.22 -2.51
C PHE A 448 2.91 10.51 -3.65
N ASP A 449 2.23 10.24 -4.76
CA ASP A 449 2.73 9.49 -5.93
C ASP A 449 3.33 8.12 -5.62
N ALA A 450 3.06 7.56 -4.43
CA ALA A 450 3.66 6.30 -3.98
C ALA A 450 5.19 6.28 -4.16
N LYS A 451 5.85 7.41 -3.83
CA LYS A 451 7.28 7.64 -3.98
C LYS A 451 7.87 8.33 -2.75
N HIS A 452 8.95 7.82 -2.21
CA HIS A 452 9.74 8.53 -1.20
C HIS A 452 10.62 9.58 -1.87
N TYR A 453 10.66 10.75 -1.27
CA TYR A 453 11.48 11.87 -1.72
C TYR A 453 12.83 11.88 -0.98
N ASP A 454 13.82 12.55 -1.55
CA ASP A 454 15.11 12.78 -0.89
C ASP A 454 14.99 13.92 0.15
N SER A 455 13.96 13.84 0.97
CA SER A 455 13.61 14.80 2.02
C SER A 455 12.93 14.09 3.17
N PRO A 456 13.55 14.04 4.36
CA PRO A 456 12.90 13.51 5.56
C PRO A 456 11.59 14.21 5.90
N LEU A 457 11.50 15.50 5.60
CA LEU A 457 10.30 16.31 5.83
C LEU A 457 9.12 15.82 4.99
N LEU A 458 9.36 15.45 3.72
CA LEU A 458 8.33 14.97 2.79
C LEU A 458 8.01 13.47 2.97
N ASN A 459 8.81 12.73 3.74
CA ASN A 459 8.55 11.33 4.06
C ASN A 459 8.03 11.15 5.49
N SER A 460 7.61 12.24 6.14
CA SER A 460 7.11 12.26 7.51
C SER A 460 5.66 12.70 7.58
N ALA A 461 4.87 12.06 8.44
CA ALA A 461 3.54 12.52 8.84
C ALA A 461 3.68 13.35 10.13
N HIS A 462 3.11 14.55 10.16
CA HIS A 462 3.27 15.47 11.28
C HIS A 462 1.93 15.65 12.01
N PHE A 463 1.92 15.35 13.31
CA PHE A 463 0.73 15.46 14.15
C PHE A 463 0.93 16.43 15.29
N PHE A 464 0.00 17.34 15.45
CA PHE A 464 -0.07 18.32 16.51
C PHE A 464 -1.23 17.95 17.44
N LEU A 465 -0.91 17.45 18.65
CA LEU A 465 -1.90 16.98 19.61
C LEU A 465 -2.08 17.99 20.73
N ARG A 466 -3.27 18.58 20.81
CA ARG A 466 -3.67 19.33 22.00
C ARG A 466 -4.30 18.37 23.00
N VAL A 467 -3.75 18.30 24.21
CA VAL A 467 -4.19 17.39 25.27
C VAL A 467 -4.47 18.15 26.57
N ASP A 468 -5.29 17.58 27.46
CA ASP A 468 -5.55 18.17 28.76
C ASP A 468 -4.39 17.98 29.74
N LYS A 469 -3.68 16.85 29.62
CA LYS A 469 -2.56 16.47 30.51
C LYS A 469 -1.48 15.72 29.72
N LYS A 470 -0.25 15.85 30.22
CA LYS A 470 0.93 15.20 29.60
C LYS A 470 0.81 13.67 29.52
N ASN A 471 0.24 13.02 30.53
CA ASN A 471 0.07 11.58 30.55
C ASN A 471 -0.84 11.09 29.40
N VAL A 472 -1.89 11.84 29.05
CA VAL A 472 -2.78 11.51 27.91
C VAL A 472 -2.00 11.50 26.60
N PHE A 473 -1.07 12.43 26.41
CA PHE A 473 -0.18 12.44 25.26
C PHE A 473 0.70 11.19 25.22
N THR A 474 1.37 10.88 26.37
CA THR A 474 2.25 9.71 26.45
C THR A 474 1.51 8.41 26.17
N GLU A 475 0.34 8.23 26.78
CA GLU A 475 -0.54 7.06 26.56
C GLU A 475 -0.96 6.93 25.10
N SER A 476 -1.30 8.03 24.44
CA SER A 476 -1.67 8.04 23.01
C SER A 476 -0.50 7.60 22.13
N ILE A 477 0.72 8.08 22.40
CA ILE A 477 1.91 7.69 21.62
C ILE A 477 2.27 6.22 21.85
N GLU A 478 2.18 5.74 23.09
CA GLU A 478 2.44 4.34 23.42
C GLU A 478 1.43 3.41 22.75
N ALA A 479 0.17 3.79 22.68
CA ALA A 479 -0.86 3.04 21.98
C ALA A 479 -0.59 2.94 20.46
N VAL A 480 -0.22 4.06 19.83
CA VAL A 480 0.18 4.07 18.41
C VAL A 480 1.41 3.19 18.18
N ARG A 481 2.41 3.30 19.06
CA ARG A 481 3.63 2.49 18.98
C ARG A 481 3.33 1.00 19.09
N ALA A 482 2.54 0.60 20.07
CA ALA A 482 2.15 -0.79 20.28
C ALA A 482 1.47 -1.36 19.03
N LYS A 483 0.55 -0.60 18.43
CA LYS A 483 -0.15 -1.00 17.22
C LYS A 483 0.75 -1.16 16.00
N LEU A 484 1.66 -0.21 15.79
CA LEU A 484 2.63 -0.30 14.69
C LEU A 484 3.60 -1.47 14.91
N GLN A 485 3.96 -1.77 16.16
CA GLN A 485 4.77 -2.93 16.51
C GLN A 485 4.00 -4.26 16.28
N GLU A 486 2.72 -4.32 16.64
CA GLU A 486 1.87 -5.49 16.34
C GLU A 486 1.79 -5.76 14.84
N SER A 487 1.75 -4.71 14.02
CA SER A 487 1.76 -4.82 12.55
C SER A 487 3.16 -5.08 11.96
N GLY A 488 4.21 -5.12 12.77
CA GLY A 488 5.60 -5.27 12.33
C GLY A 488 6.18 -4.07 11.57
N ALA A 489 5.48 -2.91 11.58
CA ALA A 489 5.89 -1.74 10.82
C ALA A 489 7.12 -1.05 11.44
N ALA A 490 8.21 -0.95 10.68
CA ALA A 490 9.41 -0.20 11.05
C ALA A 490 9.25 1.31 10.77
N ILE A 491 8.13 1.91 11.24
CA ILE A 491 7.88 3.35 11.14
C ILE A 491 8.59 4.02 12.32
N GLU A 492 9.42 5.02 12.02
CA GLU A 492 10.08 5.82 13.04
C GLU A 492 9.07 6.74 13.74
N ILE A 493 9.01 6.70 15.07
CA ILE A 493 8.14 7.61 15.85
C ILE A 493 9.02 8.59 16.61
N VAL A 494 8.96 9.86 16.22
CA VAL A 494 9.56 10.98 16.93
C VAL A 494 8.45 11.73 17.67
N HIS A 495 8.64 12.04 18.94
CA HIS A 495 7.65 12.79 19.72
C HIS A 495 8.28 13.85 20.61
N THR A 496 7.60 14.97 20.72
CA THR A 496 7.98 16.10 21.58
C THR A 496 6.78 16.57 22.39
N TYR A 497 7.03 17.12 23.56
CA TYR A 497 5.96 17.64 24.42
C TYR A 497 6.35 19.00 25.03
N GLY A 498 5.45 19.96 24.88
CA GLY A 498 5.60 21.31 25.44
C GLY A 498 6.71 22.11 24.75
N GLY A 499 6.40 22.92 23.78
CA GLY A 499 7.35 23.77 23.04
C GLY A 499 8.29 24.59 23.96
N GLY A 500 9.39 23.99 24.38
CA GLY A 500 10.38 24.57 25.29
C GLY A 500 11.76 23.90 25.15
N GLU A 501 12.66 23.99 26.12
CA GLU A 501 14.04 23.47 26.10
C GLU A 501 14.16 21.95 25.79
N GLY A 502 13.08 21.19 25.83
CA GLY A 502 13.01 19.76 25.50
C GLY A 502 12.45 19.47 24.10
N GLY A 503 12.19 20.50 23.29
CA GLY A 503 11.60 20.35 21.95
C GLY A 503 12.57 19.82 20.89
N SER A 504 12.08 19.67 19.66
CA SER A 504 12.89 19.42 18.46
C SER A 504 13.20 20.72 17.75
N GLU A 505 14.24 20.71 16.95
CA GLU A 505 14.63 21.80 16.06
C GLU A 505 14.91 21.24 14.66
N ASP A 506 14.77 22.09 13.66
CA ASP A 506 15.09 21.76 12.28
C ASP A 506 16.55 22.15 12.03
N LEU A 507 17.40 21.15 11.74
CA LEU A 507 18.83 21.34 11.52
C LEU A 507 19.15 21.09 10.06
N GLY A 508 19.85 22.02 9.43
CA GLY A 508 20.55 21.86 8.16
C GLY A 508 21.98 21.37 8.33
N PRO A 509 22.69 21.11 7.22
CA PRO A 509 24.13 20.92 7.24
C PRO A 509 24.85 22.09 7.95
N LYS A 510 25.96 21.81 8.62
CA LYS A 510 26.76 22.83 9.30
C LYS A 510 27.23 23.92 8.35
N GLU A 511 27.15 25.17 8.80
CA GLU A 511 27.69 26.29 8.03
C GLU A 511 29.21 26.11 7.76
N GLY A 512 29.63 26.37 6.55
CA GLY A 512 31.03 26.24 6.14
C GLY A 512 31.50 24.82 5.83
N VAL A 513 30.64 23.80 5.97
CA VAL A 513 30.95 22.42 5.56
C VAL A 513 30.29 22.19 4.20
N SER A 514 31.09 22.11 3.15
CA SER A 514 30.63 21.76 1.80
C SER A 514 31.04 20.34 1.48
N VAL A 515 30.10 19.50 1.10
CA VAL A 515 30.32 18.14 0.63
C VAL A 515 29.62 17.95 -0.71
N LEU A 516 30.22 17.19 -1.60
CA LEU A 516 29.64 16.82 -2.88
C LEU A 516 29.20 15.36 -2.83
N LEU A 517 27.99 15.10 -3.21
CA LEU A 517 27.41 13.78 -3.38
C LEU A 517 26.56 13.78 -4.64
N HIS A 518 26.82 12.87 -5.54
CA HIS A 518 25.98 12.68 -6.74
C HIS A 518 24.99 11.55 -6.53
N GLN A 519 23.95 11.51 -7.34
CA GLN A 519 22.97 10.44 -7.30
C GLN A 519 23.51 9.20 -8.03
N VAL A 520 22.98 8.04 -7.68
CA VAL A 520 23.21 6.80 -8.41
C VAL A 520 21.95 6.45 -9.18
N HIS A 521 22.06 6.25 -10.46
CA HIS A 521 20.96 5.76 -11.28
C HIS A 521 21.28 4.41 -11.93
N ALA A 522 20.24 3.76 -12.44
CA ALA A 522 20.37 2.54 -13.20
C ALA A 522 20.43 2.89 -14.71
N ASP A 523 21.55 2.67 -15.33
CA ASP A 523 21.70 2.74 -16.78
C ASP A 523 21.23 1.43 -17.40
N ALA A 524 20.12 1.48 -18.11
CA ALA A 524 19.45 0.34 -18.73
C ALA A 524 19.43 0.40 -20.27
N ASP A 525 20.19 1.27 -20.90
CA ASP A 525 20.11 1.49 -22.36
C ASP A 525 20.39 0.20 -23.16
N ASP A 526 21.40 -0.56 -22.78
CA ASP A 526 21.69 -1.86 -23.37
C ASP A 526 20.58 -2.89 -23.11
N ALA A 527 19.98 -2.85 -21.92
CA ALA A 527 18.89 -3.73 -21.54
C ALA A 527 17.63 -3.43 -22.36
N VAL A 528 17.29 -2.14 -22.55
CA VAL A 528 16.13 -1.70 -23.37
C VAL A 528 16.20 -2.26 -24.78
N GLY A 529 17.36 -2.16 -25.43
CA GLY A 529 17.58 -2.68 -26.78
C GLY A 529 17.39 -4.19 -26.87
N ALA A 530 17.97 -4.94 -25.93
CA ALA A 530 17.85 -6.39 -25.88
C ALA A 530 16.43 -6.85 -25.53
N ILE A 531 15.75 -6.18 -24.60
CA ILE A 531 14.37 -6.46 -24.22
C ILE A 531 13.42 -6.18 -25.39
N ALA A 532 13.62 -5.11 -26.12
CA ALA A 532 12.83 -4.82 -27.33
C ALA A 532 12.93 -5.95 -28.37
N GLN A 533 14.10 -6.60 -28.51
CA GLN A 533 14.27 -7.77 -29.38
C GLN A 533 13.51 -8.99 -28.86
N LEU A 534 13.54 -9.28 -27.56
CA LEU A 534 12.75 -10.36 -26.95
C LEU A 534 11.26 -10.13 -27.20
N VAL A 535 10.78 -8.91 -26.96
CA VAL A 535 9.39 -8.54 -27.24
C VAL A 535 9.06 -8.67 -28.71
N ALA A 536 9.94 -8.28 -29.62
CA ALA A 536 9.72 -8.44 -31.07
C ALA A 536 9.62 -9.90 -31.51
N GLN A 537 10.41 -10.78 -30.92
CA GLN A 537 10.47 -12.22 -31.23
C GLN A 537 9.32 -13.00 -30.58
N PHE A 538 8.58 -12.41 -29.66
CA PHE A 538 7.47 -13.06 -28.99
C PHE A 538 6.40 -13.50 -29.99
N PRO A 539 5.86 -14.74 -29.89
CA PRO A 539 4.89 -15.28 -30.82
C PRO A 539 3.61 -14.43 -30.94
N THR A 540 2.95 -14.51 -32.09
CA THR A 540 1.65 -13.88 -32.30
C THR A 540 0.56 -14.92 -32.10
N PHE A 541 -0.35 -14.67 -31.17
CA PHE A 541 -1.52 -15.49 -30.89
C PHE A 541 -2.76 -14.87 -31.51
N LYS A 542 -3.75 -15.69 -31.85
CA LYS A 542 -5.01 -15.21 -32.42
C LYS A 542 -6.07 -15.00 -31.36
N GLU A 543 -6.91 -13.99 -31.56
CA GLU A 543 -8.09 -13.75 -30.72
C GLU A 543 -8.99 -14.98 -30.74
N GLY A 544 -9.34 -15.50 -29.56
CA GLY A 544 -10.24 -16.63 -29.41
C GLY A 544 -9.70 -18.00 -29.83
N GLU A 545 -8.42 -18.09 -30.19
CA GLU A 545 -7.76 -19.37 -30.41
C GLU A 545 -7.65 -20.13 -29.09
N ILE A 546 -8.08 -21.38 -29.09
CA ILE A 546 -7.91 -22.32 -28.02
C ILE A 546 -6.50 -22.87 -28.12
N ASP A 547 -5.58 -22.20 -27.44
CA ASP A 547 -4.18 -22.59 -27.44
C ASP A 547 -3.83 -23.16 -26.07
N THR A 548 -4.12 -24.43 -25.86
CA THR A 548 -3.86 -25.13 -24.60
C THR A 548 -2.74 -26.15 -24.75
N GLN A 549 -1.99 -26.35 -23.66
CA GLN A 549 -1.14 -27.53 -23.54
C GLN A 549 -2.01 -28.75 -23.24
N GLY A 550 -2.49 -29.40 -24.28
CA GLY A 550 -3.51 -30.45 -24.19
C GLY A 550 -4.90 -29.91 -24.42
N ASP A 551 -5.82 -30.73 -24.79
CA ASP A 551 -7.17 -30.40 -25.25
C ASP A 551 -8.13 -29.94 -24.13
N ALA A 552 -7.62 -29.38 -23.02
CA ALA A 552 -8.44 -29.25 -21.84
C ALA A 552 -8.38 -27.88 -21.15
N HIS A 553 -9.57 -27.30 -20.93
CA HIS A 553 -9.81 -26.04 -20.26
C HIS A 553 -10.25 -26.23 -18.80
N SER A 554 -10.61 -27.39 -18.39
CA SER A 554 -10.93 -27.76 -17.01
C SER A 554 -10.36 -29.11 -16.65
N LYS A 555 -9.88 -29.24 -15.42
CA LYS A 555 -9.41 -30.50 -14.90
C LYS A 555 -10.55 -31.21 -14.18
N THR A 556 -10.95 -32.37 -14.66
CA THR A 556 -11.86 -33.25 -13.94
C THR A 556 -11.04 -34.39 -13.35
N GLU A 557 -11.00 -34.49 -12.05
CA GLU A 557 -10.45 -35.64 -11.35
C GLU A 557 -11.56 -36.67 -11.20
N THR A 558 -11.43 -37.79 -11.86
CA THR A 558 -12.31 -38.93 -11.67
C THR A 558 -11.63 -39.89 -10.68
N VAL A 559 -12.14 -39.94 -9.47
CA VAL A 559 -11.72 -40.94 -8.51
C VAL A 559 -12.58 -42.18 -8.71
N ASP A 560 -12.03 -43.22 -9.25
CA ASP A 560 -12.71 -44.55 -9.29
C ASP A 560 -12.56 -45.20 -7.89
N ILE A 561 -13.67 -45.14 -7.14
CA ILE A 561 -13.74 -45.67 -5.77
C ILE A 561 -13.54 -47.19 -5.73
N SER A 562 -13.64 -47.87 -6.88
CA SER A 562 -13.52 -49.31 -6.95
C SER A 562 -12.09 -49.82 -7.05
N ASP A 563 -11.11 -48.95 -7.24
CA ASP A 563 -9.72 -49.34 -7.44
C ASP A 563 -8.75 -48.34 -6.82
N LEU A 564 -8.65 -48.34 -5.51
CA LEU A 564 -7.76 -47.50 -4.70
C LEU A 564 -6.25 -47.62 -5.03
N ALA A 565 -5.91 -48.41 -6.06
CA ALA A 565 -4.52 -48.66 -6.47
C ALA A 565 -4.19 -48.10 -7.87
N LYS A 566 -5.13 -47.45 -8.57
CA LYS A 566 -4.86 -46.83 -9.88
C LYS A 566 -4.53 -45.38 -9.72
N GLU A 567 -3.51 -44.92 -10.46
CA GLU A 567 -3.18 -43.52 -10.66
C GLU A 567 -4.44 -42.71 -10.98
N ILE A 568 -4.65 -41.63 -10.26
CA ILE A 568 -5.73 -40.68 -10.53
C ILE A 568 -5.52 -40.15 -11.94
N GLY A 569 -6.37 -40.55 -12.86
CA GLY A 569 -6.35 -40.01 -14.22
C GLY A 569 -6.89 -38.60 -14.21
N HIS A 570 -6.09 -37.68 -14.74
CA HIS A 570 -6.52 -36.30 -14.94
C HIS A 570 -7.02 -36.13 -16.36
N ASP A 571 -8.35 -36.14 -16.54
CA ASP A 571 -8.95 -35.77 -17.81
C ASP A 571 -9.21 -34.27 -17.84
N TRP A 572 -8.71 -33.64 -18.89
CA TRP A 572 -8.96 -32.25 -19.18
C TRP A 572 -10.10 -32.11 -20.16
N THR A 573 -11.21 -31.49 -19.77
CA THR A 573 -12.34 -31.25 -20.65
C THR A 573 -12.40 -29.80 -21.06
N ALA A 574 -12.66 -29.51 -22.35
CA ALA A 574 -12.91 -28.16 -22.83
C ALA A 574 -14.14 -27.58 -22.11
N SER A 575 -13.97 -26.48 -21.37
CA SER A 575 -15.12 -25.73 -20.85
C SER A 575 -15.63 -24.77 -21.93
N GLY A 576 -16.94 -24.71 -22.15
CA GLY A 576 -17.54 -23.73 -23.06
C GLY A 576 -17.41 -22.27 -22.61
N HIS A 577 -16.85 -22.04 -21.42
CA HIS A 577 -16.65 -20.73 -20.82
C HIS A 577 -15.17 -20.56 -20.45
N ALA A 578 -14.37 -20.23 -21.44
CA ALA A 578 -12.96 -19.93 -21.22
C ALA A 578 -12.80 -18.54 -20.61
N ASN A 579 -12.18 -18.46 -19.45
CA ASN A 579 -11.77 -17.18 -18.84
C ASN A 579 -10.63 -16.59 -19.66
N ARG A 580 -10.96 -15.65 -20.53
CA ARG A 580 -10.02 -15.00 -21.43
C ARG A 580 -9.55 -13.70 -20.82
N VAL A 581 -8.24 -13.55 -20.76
CA VAL A 581 -7.56 -12.33 -20.28
C VAL A 581 -6.67 -11.78 -21.39
N ARG A 582 -6.44 -10.48 -21.38
CA ARG A 582 -5.52 -9.86 -22.33
C ARG A 582 -4.10 -10.37 -22.13
N LEU A 583 -3.43 -10.72 -23.20
CA LEU A 583 -2.06 -11.20 -23.18
C LEU A 583 -1.11 -10.14 -22.58
N ARG A 584 -1.34 -8.87 -22.88
CA ARG A 584 -0.61 -7.73 -22.25
C ARG A 584 -0.67 -7.79 -20.74
N TRP A 585 -1.84 -8.08 -20.18
CA TRP A 585 -2.03 -8.18 -18.74
C TRP A 585 -1.23 -9.34 -18.15
N LEU A 586 -1.24 -10.51 -18.79
CA LEU A 586 -0.45 -11.67 -18.35
C LEU A 586 1.05 -11.37 -18.34
N VAL A 587 1.58 -10.79 -19.42
CA VAL A 587 3.00 -10.42 -19.52
C VAL A 587 3.36 -9.36 -18.49
N SER A 588 2.55 -8.31 -18.38
CA SER A 588 2.79 -7.24 -17.39
C SER A 588 2.82 -7.76 -15.96
N ASN A 589 1.85 -8.63 -15.61
CA ASN A 589 1.80 -9.21 -14.26
C ASN A 589 2.96 -10.17 -13.99
N ALA A 590 3.34 -10.97 -14.98
CA ALA A 590 4.47 -11.88 -14.83
C ALA A 590 5.81 -11.15 -14.63
N ILE A 591 6.01 -10.04 -15.36
CA ILE A 591 7.20 -9.18 -15.16
C ILE A 591 7.12 -8.47 -13.80
N ARG A 592 5.98 -7.85 -13.49
CA ARG A 592 5.74 -7.06 -12.28
C ARG A 592 5.96 -7.89 -11.00
N GLY A 593 5.50 -9.14 -11.00
CA GLY A 593 5.69 -10.07 -9.90
C GLY A 593 7.16 -10.46 -9.64
N ARG A 594 8.05 -10.19 -10.62
CA ARG A 594 9.49 -10.48 -10.53
C ARG A 594 10.35 -9.22 -10.38
N SER A 595 10.11 -8.19 -11.20
CA SER A 595 10.88 -6.95 -11.16
C SER A 595 10.05 -5.77 -11.69
N ARG A 596 9.78 -4.82 -10.82
CA ARG A 596 9.09 -3.57 -11.18
C ARG A 596 9.97 -2.70 -12.08
N ALA A 597 11.28 -2.67 -11.80
CA ALA A 597 12.23 -1.88 -12.57
C ALA A 597 12.32 -2.39 -14.02
N ALA A 598 12.33 -3.71 -14.22
CA ALA A 598 12.30 -4.29 -15.56
C ALA A 598 11.01 -3.97 -16.31
N LEU A 599 9.86 -3.92 -15.64
CA LEU A 599 8.59 -3.56 -16.28
C LEU A 599 8.61 -2.12 -16.82
N ALA A 600 9.26 -1.19 -16.13
CA ALA A 600 9.32 0.21 -16.54
C ALA A 600 10.03 0.45 -17.88
N VAL A 601 10.86 -0.48 -18.32
CA VAL A 601 11.62 -0.40 -19.59
C VAL A 601 11.03 -1.26 -20.72
N VAL A 602 9.88 -1.91 -20.49
CA VAL A 602 9.25 -2.80 -21.50
C VAL A 602 8.12 -2.07 -22.22
N ASP A 603 8.18 -2.06 -23.55
CA ASP A 603 7.06 -1.59 -24.37
C ASP A 603 6.17 -2.76 -24.82
N LEU A 604 4.98 -2.84 -24.23
CA LEU A 604 3.95 -3.85 -24.55
C LEU A 604 2.78 -3.26 -25.39
N LYS A 605 2.96 -2.09 -26.02
CA LYS A 605 1.88 -1.45 -26.80
C LYS A 605 1.57 -2.11 -28.13
N ALA A 606 2.41 -3.04 -28.57
CA ALA A 606 2.19 -3.74 -29.82
C ALA A 606 0.85 -4.50 -29.80
N SER A 607 0.11 -4.45 -30.93
CA SER A 607 -1.24 -5.04 -31.07
C SER A 607 -1.28 -6.55 -30.80
N LYS A 608 -0.18 -7.26 -30.98
CA LYS A 608 -0.07 -8.69 -30.65
C LYS A 608 -0.31 -9.01 -29.17
N PHE A 609 -0.19 -8.03 -28.28
CA PHE A 609 -0.47 -8.17 -26.85
C PHE A 609 -1.91 -7.79 -26.46
N ASP A 610 -2.71 -7.27 -27.40
CA ASP A 610 -4.12 -6.91 -27.16
C ASP A 610 -5.07 -8.09 -27.28
N VAL A 611 -4.61 -9.23 -27.84
CA VAL A 611 -5.41 -10.43 -27.98
C VAL A 611 -5.79 -11.00 -26.62
N ARG A 612 -6.99 -11.56 -26.54
CA ARG A 612 -7.47 -12.30 -25.35
C ARG A 612 -7.13 -13.77 -25.50
N VAL A 613 -6.48 -14.31 -24.51
CA VAL A 613 -6.03 -15.70 -24.43
C VAL A 613 -6.51 -16.35 -23.14
N GLU A 614 -6.55 -17.65 -23.11
CA GLU A 614 -6.94 -18.38 -21.90
C GLU A 614 -5.80 -18.45 -20.89
N ALA A 615 -6.15 -18.36 -19.60
CA ALA A 615 -5.20 -18.29 -18.51
C ALA A 615 -4.28 -19.51 -18.39
N GLY A 616 -4.70 -20.69 -18.81
CA GLY A 616 -3.91 -21.92 -18.79
C GLY A 616 -3.27 -22.29 -20.14
N SER A 617 -3.26 -21.36 -21.11
CA SER A 617 -2.83 -21.60 -22.48
C SER A 617 -1.32 -21.60 -22.69
N ASN A 618 -0.87 -22.07 -23.85
CA ASN A 618 0.51 -21.91 -24.30
C ASN A 618 0.91 -20.44 -24.38
N ALA A 619 -0.03 -19.54 -24.71
CA ALA A 619 0.20 -18.10 -24.67
C ALA A 619 0.53 -17.60 -23.26
N ALA A 620 -0.16 -18.08 -22.23
CA ALA A 620 0.14 -17.76 -20.84
C ALA A 620 1.52 -18.30 -20.40
N ALA A 621 1.86 -19.53 -20.79
CA ALA A 621 3.18 -20.11 -20.55
C ALA A 621 4.30 -19.36 -21.27
N ALA A 622 4.06 -18.94 -22.50
CA ALA A 622 4.98 -18.09 -23.28
C ALA A 622 5.17 -16.72 -22.62
N ALA A 623 4.07 -16.11 -22.10
CA ALA A 623 4.14 -14.85 -21.36
C ALA A 623 5.01 -14.95 -20.10
N ASP A 624 4.90 -16.03 -19.34
CA ASP A 624 5.74 -16.28 -18.17
C ASP A 624 7.22 -16.50 -18.53
N THR A 625 7.47 -17.19 -19.62
CA THR A 625 8.83 -17.38 -20.15
C THR A 625 9.44 -16.05 -20.60
N LEU A 626 8.71 -15.25 -21.38
CA LEU A 626 9.14 -13.92 -21.79
C LEU A 626 9.45 -13.03 -20.57
N ALA A 627 8.60 -13.07 -19.55
CA ALA A 627 8.81 -12.29 -18.35
C ALA A 627 10.10 -12.67 -17.63
N ARG A 628 10.44 -13.95 -17.52
CA ARG A 628 11.71 -14.42 -16.93
C ARG A 628 12.91 -13.98 -17.76
N GLU A 629 12.85 -14.06 -19.07
CA GLU A 629 13.92 -13.62 -19.96
C GLU A 629 14.12 -12.11 -19.88
N ILE A 630 13.05 -11.32 -19.86
CA ILE A 630 13.11 -9.86 -19.70
C ILE A 630 13.78 -9.48 -18.37
N VAL A 631 13.35 -10.07 -17.25
CA VAL A 631 13.93 -9.76 -15.93
C VAL A 631 15.40 -10.15 -15.86
N SER A 632 15.75 -11.32 -16.39
CA SER A 632 17.15 -11.76 -16.46
C SER A 632 18.02 -10.83 -17.33
N THR A 633 17.52 -10.44 -18.50
CA THR A 633 18.21 -9.53 -19.42
C THR A 633 18.38 -8.15 -18.78
N TYR A 634 17.33 -7.62 -18.16
CA TYR A 634 17.40 -6.35 -17.42
C TYR A 634 18.49 -6.39 -16.35
N TYR A 635 18.50 -7.42 -15.51
CA TYR A 635 19.49 -7.55 -14.44
C TYR A 635 20.92 -7.65 -14.99
N GLN A 636 21.13 -8.42 -16.06
CA GLN A 636 22.46 -8.66 -16.62
C GLN A 636 23.05 -7.40 -17.29
N LEU A 637 22.23 -6.70 -18.08
CA LEU A 637 22.69 -5.60 -18.94
C LEU A 637 22.57 -4.22 -18.30
N THR A 638 21.85 -4.08 -17.19
CA THR A 638 21.77 -2.79 -16.49
C THR A 638 22.96 -2.60 -15.56
N SER A 639 23.58 -1.42 -15.60
CA SER A 639 24.65 -1.00 -14.69
C SER A 639 24.20 0.08 -13.73
N LEU A 640 24.90 0.24 -12.59
CA LEU A 640 24.71 1.34 -11.66
C LEU A 640 25.78 2.41 -11.94
N VAL A 641 25.35 3.63 -12.14
CA VAL A 641 26.21 4.77 -12.48
C VAL A 641 26.09 5.85 -11.42
N TYR A 642 27.22 6.30 -10.88
CA TYR A 642 27.32 7.46 -9.99
C TYR A 642 27.44 8.71 -10.85
N GLU A 643 26.30 9.37 -11.07
CA GLU A 643 26.09 10.38 -12.09
C GLU A 643 26.66 11.74 -11.70
N SER A 644 27.60 12.27 -12.48
CA SER A 644 28.26 13.53 -12.16
C SER A 644 27.42 14.78 -12.35
N GLU A 645 26.34 14.69 -13.14
CA GLU A 645 25.44 15.82 -13.42
C GLU A 645 24.28 15.93 -12.44
N LEU A 646 24.01 14.87 -11.66
CA LEU A 646 22.90 14.81 -10.72
C LEU A 646 23.40 14.90 -9.27
N GLU A 647 23.34 16.09 -8.69
CA GLU A 647 23.76 16.31 -7.30
C GLU A 647 22.67 15.91 -6.31
N PHE A 648 23.04 15.22 -5.25
CA PHE A 648 22.17 14.94 -4.11
C PHE A 648 22.14 16.14 -3.17
N THR A 649 20.95 16.67 -2.90
CA THR A 649 20.76 17.82 -2.01
C THR A 649 20.41 17.39 -0.60
N PHE A 650 21.20 17.83 0.38
CA PHE A 650 20.92 17.61 1.80
C PHE A 650 19.84 18.57 2.31
N SER A 651 18.77 18.01 2.85
CA SER A 651 17.63 18.76 3.38
C SER A 651 17.71 18.92 4.90
N THR A 652 16.88 19.81 5.47
CA THR A 652 16.73 19.92 6.91
C THR A 652 16.17 18.64 7.54
N MET A 653 16.69 18.29 8.72
CA MET A 653 16.19 17.18 9.54
C MET A 653 15.65 17.71 10.87
N ARG A 654 14.51 17.18 11.30
CA ARG A 654 13.99 17.46 12.62
C ARG A 654 14.68 16.59 13.66
N VAL A 655 15.40 17.23 14.58
CA VAL A 655 16.22 16.54 15.56
C VAL A 655 15.87 17.04 16.98
N PRO A 656 15.68 16.14 17.97
CA PRO A 656 15.52 16.57 19.36
C PRO A 656 16.70 17.41 19.85
N LYS A 657 16.45 18.51 20.54
CA LYS A 657 17.50 19.41 21.09
C LYS A 657 18.51 18.69 21.99
N LYS A 658 18.12 17.57 22.60
CA LYS A 658 18.98 16.72 23.45
C LYS A 658 19.70 15.61 22.67
N ALA A 659 19.59 15.58 21.35
CA ALA A 659 20.28 14.58 20.54
C ALA A 659 21.81 14.72 20.63
N GLN A 660 22.51 13.64 20.37
CA GLN A 660 23.97 13.57 20.48
C GLN A 660 24.64 14.50 19.47
N ALA A 661 25.51 15.37 19.94
CA ALA A 661 26.34 16.25 19.12
C ALA A 661 27.63 15.55 18.67
N PHE A 662 28.10 15.91 17.46
CA PHE A 662 29.32 15.37 16.87
C PHE A 662 30.14 16.48 16.24
N GLU A 663 31.47 16.35 16.33
CA GLU A 663 32.39 17.38 15.83
C GLU A 663 32.52 17.33 14.28
N ASN A 664 32.67 16.13 13.70
CA ASN A 664 32.91 15.93 12.30
C ASN A 664 31.63 15.49 11.51
N GLY A 665 30.47 15.40 12.19
CA GLY A 665 29.20 15.15 11.54
C GLY A 665 28.80 16.30 10.62
N LEU A 666 28.23 16.01 9.45
CA LEU A 666 27.70 17.01 8.50
C LEU A 666 26.61 17.87 9.16
N TYR A 667 25.78 17.28 10.01
CA TYR A 667 24.81 18.00 10.85
C TYR A 667 25.33 18.14 12.28
N PRO A 668 24.92 19.20 13.02
CA PRO A 668 25.38 19.42 14.39
C PRO A 668 25.07 18.29 15.36
N ARG A 669 23.93 17.63 15.18
CA ARG A 669 23.42 16.55 16.03
C ARG A 669 22.72 15.47 15.22
N TYR A 670 22.74 14.24 15.74
CA TYR A 670 22.00 13.12 15.19
C TYR A 670 21.20 12.41 16.28
N ALA A 671 19.99 11.95 15.91
CA ALA A 671 19.12 11.13 16.72
C ALA A 671 18.89 9.76 16.07
N GLY A 672 18.26 8.83 16.80
CA GLY A 672 17.84 7.54 16.26
C GLY A 672 18.96 6.55 15.98
N LEU A 673 20.16 6.78 16.52
CA LEU A 673 21.27 5.82 16.42
C LEU A 673 20.97 4.57 17.28
N ASN A 674 21.02 3.38 16.66
CA ASN A 674 20.82 2.12 17.37
C ASN A 674 22.07 1.73 18.20
N LYS A 675 22.01 0.58 18.90
CA LYS A 675 23.09 0.10 19.80
C LYS A 675 24.43 -0.13 19.09
N PHE A 676 24.42 -0.44 17.81
CA PHE A 676 25.64 -0.60 17.00
C PHE A 676 26.04 0.72 16.33
N GLU A 677 25.08 1.46 15.79
CA GLU A 677 25.33 2.74 15.10
C GLU A 677 25.96 3.80 16.04
N ALA A 678 25.52 3.92 17.29
CA ALA A 678 26.03 4.95 18.20
C ALA A 678 27.55 4.84 18.48
N PRO A 679 28.11 3.70 18.89
CA PRO A 679 29.55 3.55 19.02
C PRO A 679 30.31 3.63 17.69
N PHE A 680 29.69 3.22 16.59
CA PHE A 680 30.27 3.32 15.26
C PHE A 680 30.37 4.78 14.81
N ALA A 681 29.31 5.59 15.00
CA ALA A 681 29.30 7.03 14.75
C ALA A 681 30.38 7.77 15.56
N ALA A 682 30.56 7.40 16.84
CA ALA A 682 31.63 7.96 17.67
C ALA A 682 33.03 7.61 17.15
N ALA A 683 33.23 6.40 16.61
CA ALA A 683 34.48 6.00 16.00
C ALA A 683 34.72 6.72 14.65
N LEU A 684 33.67 6.98 13.86
CA LEU A 684 33.74 7.80 12.64
C LEU A 684 34.11 9.24 12.97
N ASP A 685 33.47 9.83 13.99
CA ASP A 685 33.73 11.21 14.42
C ASP A 685 35.19 11.38 14.84
N LYS A 686 35.74 10.42 15.58
CA LYS A 686 37.15 10.37 15.97
C LYS A 686 38.12 10.22 14.81
N ALA A 687 37.67 9.65 13.67
CA ALA A 687 38.51 9.52 12.48
C ALA A 687 38.79 10.85 11.76
N GLY A 688 38.09 11.94 12.10
CA GLY A 688 38.37 13.31 11.65
C GLY A 688 37.99 13.58 10.19
N HIS A 689 37.10 12.79 9.60
CA HIS A 689 36.54 13.02 8.27
C HIS A 689 35.08 13.45 8.39
N THR A 690 34.60 14.32 7.49
CA THR A 690 33.17 14.66 7.42
C THR A 690 32.35 13.41 7.17
N TRP A 691 31.33 13.19 7.99
CA TRP A 691 30.42 12.06 7.87
C TRP A 691 28.98 12.47 8.10
N HIS A 692 28.09 11.69 7.58
CA HIS A 692 26.64 11.87 7.72
C HIS A 692 25.97 10.55 8.09
N ARG A 693 25.11 10.55 9.11
CA ARG A 693 24.18 9.45 9.31
C ARG A 693 23.06 9.62 8.29
N ASN A 694 23.08 8.78 7.29
CA ASN A 694 22.10 8.83 6.22
C ASN A 694 20.72 8.40 6.76
N PRO A 695 19.72 9.28 6.77
CA PRO A 695 18.40 8.90 7.26
C PRO A 695 17.80 7.85 6.30
N SER A 696 17.22 6.77 6.85
CA SER A 696 16.48 5.78 6.06
C SER A 696 15.27 6.40 5.35
N ASN A 697 14.89 7.58 5.78
CA ASN A 697 13.76 8.36 5.38
C ASN A 697 14.20 9.63 4.64
N GLY A 698 14.26 9.58 3.31
CA GLY A 698 14.67 10.71 2.48
C GLY A 698 16.18 10.96 2.42
N GLY A 699 16.97 9.96 2.81
CA GLY A 699 18.40 9.98 2.62
C GLY A 699 18.84 9.50 1.23
N PHE A 700 20.14 9.49 1.04
CA PHE A 700 20.78 8.98 -0.16
C PHE A 700 20.46 7.49 -0.38
N ARG A 701 20.12 7.12 -1.60
CA ARG A 701 19.74 5.76 -1.99
C ARG A 701 20.45 5.32 -3.27
N ILE A 702 20.72 4.02 -3.34
CA ILE A 702 21.27 3.38 -4.52
C ILE A 702 20.22 2.42 -5.08
N PRO A 703 19.81 2.49 -6.36
CA PRO A 703 18.86 1.56 -6.95
C PRO A 703 19.29 0.10 -6.79
N LEU A 704 18.34 -0.80 -6.54
CA LEU A 704 18.57 -2.24 -6.56
C LEU A 704 18.00 -2.85 -7.84
N LEU A 705 18.79 -3.64 -8.51
CA LEU A 705 18.43 -4.26 -9.81
C LEU A 705 17.90 -5.69 -9.65
N SER A 706 17.90 -6.24 -8.43
CA SER A 706 17.51 -7.64 -8.16
C SER A 706 16.01 -7.88 -8.18
N GLU A 707 15.61 -9.14 -8.35
CA GLU A 707 14.29 -9.61 -8.03
C GLU A 707 13.99 -9.37 -6.56
N GLY A 708 12.82 -8.82 -6.23
CA GLY A 708 12.36 -8.60 -4.87
C GLY A 708 11.69 -7.26 -4.61
N ASP A 709 11.31 -7.05 -3.34
CA ASP A 709 10.50 -5.90 -2.91
C ASP A 709 11.27 -4.59 -2.74
N SER A 710 12.59 -4.67 -2.58
CA SER A 710 13.40 -3.47 -2.33
C SER A 710 13.81 -2.83 -3.65
N ALA A 711 13.28 -1.64 -3.92
CA ALA A 711 13.65 -0.85 -5.09
C ALA A 711 15.01 -0.14 -4.91
N SER A 712 15.50 0.04 -3.67
CA SER A 712 16.72 0.78 -3.39
C SER A 712 17.41 0.30 -2.10
N PHE A 713 18.72 0.54 -2.04
CA PHE A 713 19.55 0.37 -0.87
C PHE A 713 19.90 1.73 -0.27
N SER A 714 19.70 1.91 1.04
CA SER A 714 20.08 3.11 1.80
C SER A 714 21.19 2.77 2.76
N PRO A 715 22.44 3.22 2.51
CA PRO A 715 23.54 3.01 3.45
C PRO A 715 23.28 3.77 4.75
N ASP A 716 23.71 3.24 5.90
CA ASP A 716 23.52 3.89 7.20
C ASP A 716 24.37 5.17 7.34
N PHE A 717 25.59 5.18 6.78
CA PHE A 717 26.50 6.31 6.88
C PHE A 717 27.16 6.64 5.55
N LEU A 718 27.40 7.93 5.33
CA LEU A 718 28.19 8.49 4.25
C LEU A 718 29.44 9.15 4.85
N VAL A 719 30.62 8.93 4.26
CA VAL A 719 31.88 9.52 4.75
C VAL A 719 32.68 10.06 3.56
N TRP A 720 33.10 11.32 3.64
CA TRP A 720 33.89 11.99 2.59
C TRP A 720 35.36 11.97 2.95
N LYS A 721 36.19 11.40 2.06
CA LYS A 721 37.63 11.34 2.23
C LYS A 721 38.37 11.56 0.89
N GLY A 722 38.83 12.78 0.70
CA GLY A 722 39.44 13.18 -0.57
C GLY A 722 38.46 13.07 -1.73
N LYS A 723 38.81 12.31 -2.78
CA LYS A 723 37.92 12.05 -3.90
C LYS A 723 36.90 10.92 -3.67
N TYR A 724 36.91 10.28 -2.51
CA TYR A 724 36.06 9.13 -2.25
C TYR A 724 34.87 9.51 -1.33
N VAL A 725 33.71 9.00 -1.67
CA VAL A 725 32.53 8.94 -0.80
C VAL A 725 32.31 7.47 -0.44
N PHE A 726 32.35 7.17 0.85
CA PHE A 726 32.14 5.82 1.35
C PHE A 726 30.70 5.67 1.83
N CYS A 727 29.96 4.73 1.25
CA CYS A 727 28.66 4.29 1.68
C CYS A 727 28.85 3.12 2.65
N LEU A 728 28.57 3.33 3.93
CA LEU A 728 28.80 2.34 4.97
C LEU A 728 27.44 1.85 5.50
N ASP A 729 27.26 0.54 5.59
CA ASP A 729 26.08 -0.09 6.17
C ASP A 729 26.45 -1.00 7.31
N THR A 730 25.79 -0.79 8.48
CA THR A 730 26.10 -1.47 9.75
C THR A 730 25.23 -2.67 10.04
N LYS A 731 24.23 -2.95 9.23
CA LYS A 731 23.30 -4.08 9.45
C LYS A 731 23.79 -5.42 8.92
N GLY A 732 24.86 -5.41 8.13
CA GLY A 732 25.55 -6.61 7.63
C GLY A 732 24.72 -7.52 6.74
N SER A 733 25.38 -8.47 6.26
CA SER A 733 25.19 -9.43 5.19
C SER A 733 23.84 -10.18 5.07
N HIS A 734 22.93 -10.14 6.01
CA HIS A 734 21.68 -10.95 5.94
C HIS A 734 20.61 -10.40 4.98
N LEU A 735 20.79 -9.16 4.49
CA LEU A 735 19.87 -8.50 3.56
C LEU A 735 20.33 -8.59 2.09
N LEU A 736 21.50 -9.18 1.84
CA LEU A 736 22.14 -9.16 0.53
C LEU A 736 22.33 -10.58 0.01
N THR A 737 21.70 -10.88 -1.12
CA THR A 737 22.16 -12.01 -1.93
C THR A 737 23.53 -11.66 -2.54
N ASP A 738 24.31 -12.67 -2.88
CA ASP A 738 25.63 -12.46 -3.49
C ASP A 738 25.55 -11.61 -4.79
N ALA A 739 24.49 -11.79 -5.56
CA ALA A 739 24.23 -11.04 -6.79
C ALA A 739 23.97 -9.55 -6.53
N VAL A 740 23.15 -9.21 -5.52
CA VAL A 740 22.87 -7.81 -5.14
C VAL A 740 24.13 -7.13 -4.62
N ALA A 741 24.90 -7.82 -3.77
CA ALA A 741 26.15 -7.31 -3.24
C ALA A 741 27.13 -6.96 -4.38
N ARG A 742 27.27 -7.82 -5.39
CA ARG A 742 28.18 -7.58 -6.53
C ARG A 742 27.83 -6.28 -7.26
N LYS A 743 26.56 -6.03 -7.58
CA LYS A 743 26.13 -4.78 -8.25
C LYS A 743 26.39 -3.54 -7.39
N LEU A 744 26.14 -3.59 -6.07
CA LEU A 744 26.42 -2.47 -5.16
C LEU A 744 27.92 -2.20 -4.96
N PHE A 745 28.80 -3.17 -5.20
CA PHE A 745 30.23 -2.96 -5.19
C PHE A 745 30.79 -2.51 -6.55
N ASP A 746 30.03 -2.70 -7.63
CA ASP A 746 30.47 -2.43 -9.01
C ASP A 746 29.68 -1.23 -9.58
N ILE A 747 29.72 -0.12 -8.85
CA ILE A 747 29.13 1.15 -9.30
C ILE A 747 30.14 1.86 -10.18
N GLN A 748 29.73 2.23 -11.38
CA GLN A 748 30.57 2.99 -12.33
C GLN A 748 30.58 4.46 -11.94
N ASP A 749 31.79 5.08 -11.98
CA ASP A 749 31.96 6.50 -11.65
C ASP A 749 32.18 7.31 -12.91
N GLU A 750 31.36 8.30 -13.22
CA GLU A 750 31.53 9.20 -14.36
C GLU A 750 32.32 10.47 -14.05
N GLY A 751 32.49 10.81 -12.78
CA GLY A 751 33.08 12.06 -12.31
C GLY A 751 34.43 11.94 -11.63
N ALA A 752 34.90 13.08 -11.11
CA ALA A 752 36.12 13.17 -10.33
C ALA A 752 36.01 12.52 -8.94
N THR A 753 34.81 12.38 -8.42
CA THR A 753 34.49 11.71 -7.16
C THR A 753 34.12 10.25 -7.40
N LYS A 754 34.45 9.39 -6.44
CA LYS A 754 34.22 7.94 -6.52
C LYS A 754 33.38 7.46 -5.35
N LEU A 755 32.38 6.64 -5.66
CA LEU A 755 31.52 6.03 -4.64
C LEU A 755 31.98 4.62 -4.29
N LEU A 756 32.15 4.33 -3.00
CA LEU A 756 32.61 3.03 -2.54
C LEU A 756 31.69 2.48 -1.45
N THR A 757 31.06 1.35 -1.71
CA THR A 757 30.18 0.69 -0.74
C THR A 757 30.95 -0.28 0.15
N ARG A 758 30.61 -0.31 1.46
CA ARG A 758 31.18 -1.21 2.47
C ARG A 758 30.09 -1.71 3.39
N PHE A 759 30.16 -2.97 3.78
CA PHE A 759 29.27 -3.55 4.79
C PHE A 759 30.08 -3.93 6.02
N ILE A 760 29.50 -3.64 7.20
CA ILE A 760 30.13 -3.89 8.49
C ILE A 760 29.18 -4.71 9.35
N SER A 761 29.64 -5.81 9.88
CA SER A 761 28.91 -6.65 10.82
C SER A 761 29.70 -6.90 12.09
N GLU A 762 28.97 -7.11 13.20
CA GLU A 762 29.56 -7.62 14.43
C GLU A 762 29.96 -9.09 14.26
N GLY A 763 31.07 -9.47 14.88
CA GLY A 763 31.58 -10.81 14.81
C GLY A 763 32.38 -11.13 13.53
N LYS A 764 32.94 -12.33 13.47
CA LYS A 764 33.66 -12.84 12.29
C LYS A 764 32.73 -13.66 11.44
N GLN A 765 32.56 -13.25 10.19
CA GLN A 765 31.79 -13.94 9.16
C GLN A 765 32.69 -14.34 8.01
N THR A 766 32.54 -15.57 7.51
CA THR A 766 33.33 -16.11 6.39
C THR A 766 32.56 -16.10 5.07
N ALA A 767 31.23 -15.97 5.12
CA ALA A 767 30.36 -15.86 3.95
C ALA A 767 29.27 -14.83 4.21
N ILE A 768 28.80 -14.15 3.15
CA ILE A 768 27.65 -13.25 3.20
C ILE A 768 26.42 -14.05 3.68
N GLY A 769 25.72 -13.57 4.72
CA GLY A 769 24.60 -14.29 5.34
C GLY A 769 25.00 -15.47 6.25
N GLY A 770 26.28 -15.74 6.41
CA GLY A 770 26.78 -16.79 7.26
C GLY A 770 26.68 -16.50 8.76
N LYS A 771 26.79 -17.55 9.59
CA LYS A 771 26.82 -17.40 11.05
C LYS A 771 28.02 -16.59 11.49
N ALA A 772 27.80 -15.55 12.32
CA ALA A 772 28.84 -14.73 12.91
C ALA A 772 29.33 -15.34 14.24
N THR A 773 30.61 -15.20 14.55
CA THR A 773 31.12 -15.41 15.91
C THR A 773 30.84 -14.17 16.76
N LYS A 774 31.01 -14.26 18.10
CA LYS A 774 30.70 -13.13 18.99
C LYS A 774 31.82 -12.07 19.07
N ASP A 775 33.01 -12.31 18.54
CA ASP A 775 34.17 -11.45 18.76
C ASP A 775 34.60 -10.69 17.49
N GLY A 776 34.91 -9.40 17.66
CA GLY A 776 35.43 -8.52 16.60
C GLY A 776 34.38 -8.08 15.60
N TYR A 777 34.85 -7.67 14.43
CA TYR A 777 34.02 -7.12 13.36
C TYR A 777 34.47 -7.65 12.01
N THR A 778 33.58 -7.70 11.06
CA THR A 778 33.86 -8.06 9.67
C THR A 778 33.50 -6.88 8.76
N VAL A 779 34.47 -6.43 7.97
CA VAL A 779 34.29 -5.43 6.91
C VAL A 779 34.31 -6.15 5.57
N TRP A 780 33.22 -5.98 4.80
CA TRP A 780 33.10 -6.52 3.46
C TRP A 780 33.45 -5.48 2.41
N LYS A 781 34.32 -5.81 1.49
CA LYS A 781 34.66 -4.99 0.32
C LYS A 781 34.98 -5.85 -0.90
N MET A 782 34.90 -5.24 -2.08
CA MET A 782 35.30 -5.90 -3.31
C MET A 782 36.80 -6.08 -3.36
N LYS A 783 37.26 -7.30 -3.66
CA LYS A 783 38.66 -7.61 -3.96
C LYS A 783 38.70 -8.67 -5.05
N ASN A 784 39.43 -8.36 -6.14
CA ASN A 784 39.55 -9.26 -7.29
C ASN A 784 38.18 -9.75 -7.84
N GLY A 785 37.24 -8.87 -7.96
CA GLY A 785 35.88 -9.15 -8.49
C GLY A 785 34.96 -9.97 -7.57
N SER A 786 35.36 -10.18 -6.29
CA SER A 786 34.52 -10.91 -5.32
C SER A 786 34.43 -10.20 -3.98
N PRO A 787 33.23 -10.20 -3.32
CA PRO A 787 33.07 -9.71 -1.97
C PRO A 787 33.97 -10.50 -1.00
N THR A 788 34.87 -9.81 -0.32
CA THR A 788 35.90 -10.41 0.54
C THR A 788 35.74 -9.89 1.97
N PRO A 789 35.64 -10.78 2.99
CA PRO A 789 35.60 -10.39 4.39
C PRO A 789 36.98 -10.04 4.93
N ILE A 790 37.06 -8.95 5.69
CA ILE A 790 38.26 -8.56 6.43
C ILE A 790 37.90 -8.50 7.91
N HIS A 791 38.54 -9.34 8.71
CA HIS A 791 38.29 -9.40 10.13
C HIS A 791 39.18 -8.46 10.92
N VAL A 792 38.56 -7.71 11.83
CA VAL A 792 39.24 -6.77 12.73
C VAL A 792 38.74 -6.91 14.16
N SER A 793 39.56 -6.48 15.13
CA SER A 793 39.27 -6.74 16.55
C SER A 793 38.43 -5.66 17.23
N ASN A 794 38.39 -4.44 16.73
CA ASN A 794 37.66 -3.32 17.33
C ASN A 794 37.10 -2.32 16.29
N LEU A 795 36.24 -1.43 16.71
CA LEU A 795 35.56 -0.45 15.85
C LEU A 795 36.52 0.54 15.20
N ASP A 796 37.55 1.02 15.91
CA ASP A 796 38.52 1.95 15.32
C ASP A 796 39.27 1.31 14.15
N GLN A 797 39.57 0.03 14.25
CA GLN A 797 40.13 -0.73 13.12
C GLN A 797 39.14 -0.96 12.00
N ALA A 798 37.86 -1.22 12.34
CA ALA A 798 36.79 -1.37 11.37
C ALA A 798 36.63 -0.08 10.54
N VAL A 799 36.53 1.07 11.20
CA VAL A 799 36.46 2.38 10.53
C VAL A 799 37.68 2.61 9.64
N LYS A 800 38.89 2.37 10.13
CA LYS A 800 40.13 2.50 9.32
C LYS A 800 40.09 1.60 8.10
N GLU A 801 39.57 0.39 8.23
CA GLU A 801 39.47 -0.56 7.10
C GLU A 801 38.38 -0.17 6.11
N CYS A 802 37.24 0.34 6.59
CA CYS A 802 36.17 0.87 5.73
C CYS A 802 36.67 2.02 4.86
N LEU A 803 37.47 2.93 5.42
CA LEU A 803 37.95 4.14 4.77
C LEU A 803 39.26 3.94 3.93
N LYS A 804 39.62 2.71 3.65
CA LYS A 804 40.64 2.36 2.63
C LYS A 804 39.99 2.18 1.26
N ALA A 805 40.47 2.91 0.29
CA ALA A 805 40.05 2.78 -1.11
C ALA A 805 40.54 1.45 -1.73
#